data_2e751d21bebc3ab5cb8dec12907e6368
#
_entry.id   2e751d21bebc3ab5cb8dec12907e6368
#
_cell.length_a   1.000
_cell.length_b   1.000
_cell.length_c   1.000
_cell.angle_alpha   90.00
_cell.angle_beta   90.00
_cell.angle_gamma   90.00
#
_symmetry.space_group_name_H-M   'P 1'
#
loop_
_entity.id
_entity.type
_entity.pdbx_description
1 polymer ?
#
loop_
_entity_poly.entity_id
_entity_poly.type
_entity_poly.pdbx_seq_one_letter_code
_entity_poly.pdbx_strand_id
1 'polypeptide(L)'
;MKRKLITSALPYVNNIPHLGNLIQVLSADVFARFCRLRGYTSLYVCGTDEYGTATETKALEEGKTPRELCDYYHAIHRDIYHWFNIAFDYFGRTSTPQQTEIVQGIFKDIEKNGFIKEHSMEQLHCAHCNRFLADRYVRGTCPHCGYEDARGDQCENCGKLLEPTELKAPRCSTCGATPEPRSTKHLYIDLPGIVPQYEPWMQKASVEGQWSNNAVQMTKGWLRDGLQERAITRDLKWGIPVPKAGFEDKVFYVWFDAPIGYISITKCFTDLTGADWKNWWLEQNDIELFQFIGKDNIPFHTVIFPSSLIASGKDWVKLYHISSSEYLNYESGKFSKSKGIGVFGSDAKDSGIPADMWRFYIFYNRPEKNDALFTWKDFQERVNSELVGNLCNLINRTLTFVSRYYNGVIPQRDGVASAREDVRTVTEGLRAAAKYSIEKITALLEEAELRDAFHELFALSSVANKAFQDGEPWKNREADPEKAEALLFELCYLIKDLLILMHPYMPEYADAVASFLGIKIWSGNVFDWEHPVQPRPENVLAWDNLLERRGLERVQKPAIIFKTLENDAIAAYRERYAGSQKERAAQAGKRAAGKQAGGEQGGKKQQNAGGKNTSGNAAQKSPEKQKAKPDWADIPPEKLFTDYISLKTAKIISVEKHPDADKLFVETIDDGSESGRIILSGLAPYFAPEELVGADIILAENLKPRKMRGIESKGMLLASHYTDADGTERVELVGMPGAAAGTPVTLEGAEAATPPVQKPQAIDAELFFAVPFTVEDFRVCAAGKQLLVNGKPLVMKHVKSGTVQ
;
A
#
# COMPACT_ATOMS: atom_id res chain seq x y z
N MET A 1 -30.07 -10.17 9.02
CA MET A 1 -28.76 -9.51 8.83
C MET A 1 -28.95 -8.37 7.85
N LYS A 2 -28.21 -7.26 7.99
CA LYS A 2 -28.18 -6.18 6.99
C LYS A 2 -27.47 -6.65 5.74
N ARG A 3 -27.89 -6.13 4.59
CA ARG A 3 -27.22 -6.38 3.30
C ARG A 3 -25.99 -5.50 3.17
N LYS A 4 -24.93 -5.99 2.54
CA LYS A 4 -23.67 -5.27 2.35
C LYS A 4 -23.50 -4.87 0.88
N LEU A 5 -23.55 -3.57 0.62
CA LEU A 5 -23.20 -3.01 -0.70
C LEU A 5 -21.75 -2.57 -0.65
N ILE A 6 -20.92 -3.14 -1.50
CA ILE A 6 -19.46 -2.99 -1.45
C ILE A 6 -18.98 -2.36 -2.75
N THR A 7 -18.16 -1.33 -2.64
CA THR A 7 -17.57 -0.67 -3.80
C THR A 7 -16.10 -0.38 -3.57
N SER A 8 -15.32 -0.33 -4.62
CA SER A 8 -13.94 0.19 -4.59
C SER A 8 -13.80 1.37 -5.55
N ALA A 9 -12.81 2.24 -5.28
CA ALA A 9 -12.55 3.39 -6.14
C ALA A 9 -12.45 2.97 -7.61
N LEU A 10 -13.17 3.70 -8.47
CA LEU A 10 -13.18 3.44 -9.90
C LEU A 10 -11.82 3.85 -10.52
N PRO A 11 -11.07 2.93 -11.12
CA PRO A 11 -9.78 3.25 -11.72
C PRO A 11 -9.95 4.03 -13.04
N TYR A 12 -9.14 5.08 -13.22
CA TYR A 12 -9.03 5.77 -14.50
C TYR A 12 -8.39 4.90 -15.59
N VAL A 13 -8.91 5.01 -16.81
CA VAL A 13 -8.44 4.28 -17.99
C VAL A 13 -7.29 4.96 -18.74
N ASN A 14 -6.41 5.62 -18.04
CA ASN A 14 -5.28 6.36 -18.63
C ASN A 14 -3.93 5.62 -18.53
N ASN A 15 -3.87 4.47 -17.86
CA ASN A 15 -2.74 3.55 -17.79
C ASN A 15 -3.13 2.26 -17.07
N ILE A 16 -2.21 1.29 -17.06
CA ILE A 16 -2.30 0.02 -16.31
C ILE A 16 -2.27 0.31 -14.79
N PRO A 17 -3.04 -0.40 -13.95
CA PRO A 17 -2.99 -0.23 -12.51
C PRO A 17 -1.65 -0.74 -11.95
N HIS A 18 -0.99 0.04 -11.10
CA HIS A 18 0.16 -0.40 -10.31
C HIS A 18 -0.29 -0.98 -8.95
N LEU A 19 0.62 -1.63 -8.21
CA LEU A 19 0.29 -2.27 -6.93
C LEU A 19 -0.47 -1.35 -5.96
N GLY A 20 -0.12 -0.07 -5.87
CA GLY A 20 -0.83 0.90 -5.04
C GLY A 20 -2.30 1.12 -5.45
N ASN A 21 -2.64 0.99 -6.74
CA ASN A 21 -4.03 1.07 -7.21
C ASN A 21 -4.80 -0.23 -6.94
N LEU A 22 -4.10 -1.36 -6.85
CA LEU A 22 -4.73 -2.66 -6.57
C LEU A 22 -5.21 -2.78 -5.12
N ILE A 23 -4.63 -2.01 -4.19
CA ILE A 23 -4.96 -2.08 -2.76
C ILE A 23 -6.47 -1.90 -2.53
N GLN A 24 -7.09 -0.88 -3.14
CA GLN A 24 -8.50 -0.59 -2.92
C GLN A 24 -9.40 -1.71 -3.44
N VAL A 25 -9.10 -2.20 -4.63
CA VAL A 25 -9.90 -3.24 -5.29
C VAL A 25 -9.75 -4.57 -4.57
N LEU A 26 -8.53 -4.93 -4.17
CA LEU A 26 -8.25 -6.12 -3.37
C LEU A 26 -8.87 -6.03 -1.97
N SER A 27 -8.84 -4.84 -1.33
CA SER A 27 -9.45 -4.65 -0.01
C SER A 27 -10.96 -4.89 -0.04
N ALA A 28 -11.64 -4.36 -1.06
CA ALA A 28 -13.07 -4.62 -1.26
C ALA A 28 -13.35 -6.10 -1.55
N ASP A 29 -12.47 -6.78 -2.31
CA ASP A 29 -12.57 -8.21 -2.59
C ASP A 29 -12.47 -9.05 -1.30
N VAL A 30 -11.47 -8.79 -0.47
CA VAL A 30 -11.30 -9.49 0.82
C VAL A 30 -12.54 -9.31 1.70
N PHE A 31 -13.04 -8.09 1.81
CA PHE A 31 -14.24 -7.81 2.59
C PHE A 31 -15.48 -8.48 2.01
N ALA A 32 -15.64 -8.47 0.68
CA ALA A 32 -16.75 -9.13 0.01
C ALA A 32 -16.72 -10.65 0.22
N ARG A 33 -15.56 -11.28 0.10
CA ARG A 33 -15.37 -12.71 0.38
C ARG A 33 -15.69 -13.06 1.83
N PHE A 34 -15.21 -12.23 2.78
CA PHE A 34 -15.58 -12.37 4.19
C PHE A 34 -17.09 -12.28 4.39
N CYS A 35 -17.75 -11.27 3.82
CA CYS A 35 -19.21 -11.13 3.92
C CYS A 35 -19.96 -12.38 3.42
N ARG A 36 -19.53 -12.93 2.28
CA ARG A 36 -20.12 -14.17 1.72
C ARG A 36 -19.91 -15.36 2.63
N LEU A 37 -18.70 -15.55 3.15
CA LEU A 37 -18.39 -16.63 4.11
C LEU A 37 -19.20 -16.51 5.41
N ARG A 38 -19.50 -15.28 5.85
CA ARG A 38 -20.35 -14.99 7.01
C ARG A 38 -21.85 -15.19 6.74
N GLY A 39 -22.23 -15.39 5.48
CA GLY A 39 -23.62 -15.54 5.08
C GLY A 39 -24.38 -14.22 4.91
N TYR A 40 -23.67 -13.08 4.77
CA TYR A 40 -24.32 -11.81 4.38
C TYR A 40 -24.77 -11.86 2.93
N THR A 41 -25.94 -11.29 2.65
CA THR A 41 -26.29 -10.89 1.29
C THR A 41 -25.45 -9.69 0.91
N SER A 42 -24.55 -9.86 -0.04
CA SER A 42 -23.62 -8.81 -0.44
C SER A 42 -23.56 -8.63 -1.95
N LEU A 43 -23.30 -7.38 -2.36
CA LEU A 43 -23.10 -7.01 -3.76
C LEU A 43 -21.80 -6.22 -3.86
N TYR A 44 -20.81 -6.73 -4.59
CA TYR A 44 -19.56 -6.03 -4.87
C TYR A 44 -19.52 -5.57 -6.32
N VAL A 45 -19.60 -4.25 -6.52
CA VAL A 45 -19.51 -3.62 -7.84
C VAL A 45 -18.33 -2.67 -7.91
N CYS A 46 -17.67 -2.68 -9.07
CA CYS A 46 -16.63 -1.73 -9.45
C CYS A 46 -16.69 -1.54 -10.97
N GLY A 47 -15.87 -0.66 -11.50
CA GLY A 47 -15.77 -0.42 -12.94
C GLY A 47 -14.70 0.61 -13.26
N THR A 48 -14.50 0.89 -14.55
CA THR A 48 -13.57 1.92 -14.99
C THR A 48 -14.23 3.29 -15.02
N ASP A 49 -13.51 4.30 -14.50
CA ASP A 49 -13.83 5.71 -14.67
C ASP A 49 -13.27 6.18 -16.02
N GLU A 50 -14.17 6.53 -16.95
CA GLU A 50 -13.83 6.69 -18.35
C GLU A 50 -13.99 8.12 -18.86
N TYR A 51 -14.67 9.00 -18.13
CA TYR A 51 -14.87 10.37 -18.54
C TYR A 51 -13.77 11.32 -18.04
N GLY A 52 -13.80 12.55 -18.54
CA GLY A 52 -12.97 13.65 -18.08
C GLY A 52 -11.70 13.88 -18.88
N THR A 53 -10.99 14.96 -18.47
CA THR A 53 -9.82 15.50 -19.17
C THR A 53 -8.67 14.51 -19.31
N ALA A 54 -8.46 13.66 -18.29
CA ALA A 54 -7.35 12.71 -18.31
C ALA A 54 -7.47 11.68 -19.44
N THR A 55 -8.67 11.18 -19.68
CA THR A 55 -8.98 10.24 -20.77
C THR A 55 -8.88 10.90 -22.13
N GLU A 56 -9.49 12.09 -22.28
CA GLU A 56 -9.45 12.83 -23.55
C GLU A 56 -8.02 13.22 -23.96
N THR A 57 -7.22 13.71 -22.98
CA THR A 57 -5.81 14.07 -23.23
C THR A 57 -4.99 12.85 -23.63
N LYS A 58 -5.17 11.74 -22.89
CA LYS A 58 -4.43 10.50 -23.16
C LYS A 58 -4.79 9.90 -24.53
N ALA A 59 -6.05 9.96 -24.90
CA ALA A 59 -6.51 9.52 -26.22
C ALA A 59 -5.84 10.32 -27.34
N LEU A 60 -5.76 11.64 -27.20
CA LEU A 60 -5.05 12.50 -28.14
C LEU A 60 -3.55 12.18 -28.23
N GLU A 61 -2.89 11.95 -27.08
CA GLU A 61 -1.47 11.56 -27.04
C GLU A 61 -1.21 10.24 -27.79
N GLU A 62 -2.16 9.30 -27.74
CA GLU A 62 -2.05 7.99 -28.38
C GLU A 62 -2.64 7.95 -29.81
N GLY A 63 -3.19 9.06 -30.31
CA GLY A 63 -3.83 9.12 -31.65
C GLY A 63 -5.10 8.27 -31.72
N LYS A 64 -5.80 8.06 -30.62
CA LYS A 64 -7.03 7.27 -30.49
C LYS A 64 -8.23 8.18 -30.19
N THR A 65 -9.42 7.68 -30.43
CA THR A 65 -10.63 8.25 -29.88
C THR A 65 -10.71 7.91 -28.38
N PRO A 66 -11.39 8.73 -27.55
CA PRO A 66 -11.60 8.39 -26.13
C PRO A 66 -12.26 7.03 -25.94
N ARG A 67 -13.19 6.62 -26.79
CA ARG A 67 -13.85 5.31 -26.75
C ARG A 67 -12.86 4.17 -26.96
N GLU A 68 -12.04 4.24 -27.99
CA GLU A 68 -11.03 3.22 -28.27
C GLU A 68 -9.99 3.08 -27.14
N LEU A 69 -9.60 4.22 -26.53
CA LEU A 69 -8.73 4.23 -25.36
C LEU A 69 -9.39 3.52 -24.17
N CYS A 70 -10.66 3.87 -23.90
CA CYS A 70 -11.43 3.28 -22.80
C CYS A 70 -11.60 1.76 -22.99
N ASP A 71 -11.96 1.31 -24.18
CA ASP A 71 -12.14 -0.11 -24.51
C ASP A 71 -10.83 -0.88 -24.32
N TYR A 72 -9.71 -0.31 -24.73
CA TYR A 72 -8.38 -0.91 -24.58
C TYR A 72 -7.98 -1.07 -23.11
N TYR A 73 -8.03 0.00 -22.32
CA TYR A 73 -7.62 -0.07 -20.92
C TYR A 73 -8.63 -0.80 -20.03
N HIS A 74 -9.93 -0.70 -20.31
CA HIS A 74 -10.94 -1.49 -19.60
C HIS A 74 -10.66 -3.00 -19.72
N ALA A 75 -10.33 -3.47 -20.93
CA ALA A 75 -9.98 -4.89 -21.15
C ALA A 75 -8.72 -5.29 -20.35
N ILE A 76 -7.68 -4.43 -20.31
CA ILE A 76 -6.46 -4.69 -19.53
C ILE A 76 -6.76 -4.73 -18.03
N HIS A 77 -7.53 -3.78 -17.50
CA HIS A 77 -7.91 -3.78 -16.09
C HIS A 77 -8.65 -5.05 -15.72
N ARG A 78 -9.64 -5.45 -16.54
CA ARG A 78 -10.40 -6.68 -16.33
C ARG A 78 -9.52 -7.93 -16.32
N ASP A 79 -8.55 -8.05 -17.25
CA ASP A 79 -7.62 -9.16 -17.31
C ASP A 79 -6.70 -9.23 -16.07
N ILE A 80 -6.17 -8.10 -15.61
CA ILE A 80 -5.35 -8.01 -14.40
C ILE A 80 -6.16 -8.40 -13.17
N TYR A 81 -7.38 -7.87 -13.01
CA TYR A 81 -8.21 -8.16 -11.86
C TYR A 81 -8.67 -9.63 -11.83
N HIS A 82 -8.93 -10.20 -12.99
CA HIS A 82 -9.20 -11.64 -13.11
C HIS A 82 -7.97 -12.46 -12.68
N TRP A 83 -6.76 -12.07 -13.09
CA TRP A 83 -5.54 -12.76 -12.68
C TRP A 83 -5.27 -12.66 -11.17
N PHE A 84 -5.63 -11.53 -10.54
CA PHE A 84 -5.58 -11.38 -9.08
C PHE A 84 -6.73 -12.12 -8.37
N ASN A 85 -7.58 -12.84 -9.10
CA ASN A 85 -8.74 -13.55 -8.58
C ASN A 85 -9.70 -12.65 -7.77
N ILE A 86 -10.00 -11.45 -8.30
CA ILE A 86 -10.94 -10.52 -7.67
C ILE A 86 -12.36 -10.93 -8.05
N ALA A 87 -13.18 -11.23 -7.06
CA ALA A 87 -14.53 -11.77 -7.22
C ALA A 87 -15.60 -10.67 -7.19
N PHE A 88 -15.58 -9.78 -8.19
CA PHE A 88 -16.71 -8.87 -8.41
C PHE A 88 -17.99 -9.63 -8.73
N ASP A 89 -19.13 -9.12 -8.27
CA ASP A 89 -20.41 -9.49 -8.86
C ASP A 89 -20.57 -8.83 -10.24
N TYR A 90 -20.06 -7.61 -10.39
CA TYR A 90 -20.00 -6.95 -11.69
C TYR A 90 -18.84 -5.94 -11.77
N PHE A 91 -18.04 -6.03 -12.84
CA PHE A 91 -17.04 -5.05 -13.20
C PHE A 91 -17.49 -4.30 -14.46
N GLY A 92 -18.04 -3.10 -14.25
CA GLY A 92 -18.62 -2.26 -15.29
C GLY A 92 -17.75 -1.10 -15.75
N ARG A 93 -18.39 -0.04 -16.21
CA ARG A 93 -17.74 1.18 -16.71
C ARG A 93 -18.69 2.37 -16.62
N THR A 94 -18.16 3.59 -16.55
CA THR A 94 -18.98 4.80 -16.44
C THR A 94 -19.52 5.30 -17.80
N SER A 95 -18.85 5.02 -18.92
CA SER A 95 -19.28 5.52 -20.23
C SER A 95 -20.44 4.70 -20.85
N THR A 96 -21.59 4.68 -20.17
CA THR A 96 -22.78 3.91 -20.52
C THR A 96 -24.04 4.78 -20.59
N PRO A 97 -25.10 4.36 -21.31
CA PRO A 97 -26.39 5.04 -21.27
C PRO A 97 -26.98 5.10 -19.85
N GLN A 98 -26.81 4.05 -19.04
CA GLN A 98 -27.26 4.00 -17.64
C GLN A 98 -26.62 5.09 -16.79
N GLN A 99 -25.30 5.35 -17.00
CA GLN A 99 -24.62 6.44 -16.33
C GLN A 99 -25.22 7.79 -16.70
N THR A 100 -25.46 8.02 -18.00
CA THR A 100 -26.11 9.26 -18.48
C THR A 100 -27.47 9.46 -17.84
N GLU A 101 -28.32 8.41 -17.83
CA GLU A 101 -29.66 8.43 -17.24
C GLU A 101 -29.63 8.83 -15.75
N ILE A 102 -28.80 8.14 -14.96
CA ILE A 102 -28.74 8.35 -13.49
C ILE A 102 -28.16 9.72 -13.15
N VAL A 103 -27.05 10.13 -13.79
CA VAL A 103 -26.41 11.42 -13.53
C VAL A 103 -27.33 12.59 -13.89
N GLN A 104 -27.95 12.53 -15.08
CA GLN A 104 -28.93 13.54 -15.48
C GLN A 104 -30.18 13.57 -14.59
N GLY A 105 -30.60 12.42 -14.10
CA GLY A 105 -31.70 12.30 -13.16
C GLY A 105 -31.39 12.97 -11.82
N ILE A 106 -30.24 12.66 -11.22
CA ILE A 106 -29.79 13.28 -9.96
C ILE A 106 -29.59 14.79 -10.14
N PHE A 107 -28.97 15.21 -11.23
CA PHE A 107 -28.79 16.65 -11.54
C PHE A 107 -30.14 17.39 -11.58
N LYS A 108 -31.13 16.88 -12.29
CA LYS A 108 -32.48 17.50 -12.38
C LYS A 108 -33.15 17.62 -11.02
N ASP A 109 -32.99 16.60 -10.16
CA ASP A 109 -33.51 16.63 -8.80
C ASP A 109 -32.80 17.72 -7.95
N ILE A 110 -31.46 17.82 -8.04
CA ILE A 110 -30.66 18.84 -7.33
C ILE A 110 -31.05 20.24 -7.82
N GLU A 111 -31.19 20.44 -9.13
CA GLU A 111 -31.60 21.71 -9.74
C GLU A 111 -33.01 22.11 -9.29
N LYS A 112 -33.97 21.18 -9.33
CA LYS A 112 -35.34 21.39 -8.85
C LYS A 112 -35.41 21.83 -7.39
N ASN A 113 -34.50 21.30 -6.57
CA ASN A 113 -34.40 21.64 -5.14
C ASN A 113 -33.60 22.92 -4.86
N GLY A 114 -33.11 23.61 -5.90
CA GLY A 114 -32.48 24.93 -5.79
C GLY A 114 -31.02 24.93 -5.39
N PHE A 115 -30.33 23.80 -5.45
CA PHE A 115 -28.90 23.68 -5.10
C PHE A 115 -27.95 23.77 -6.30
N ILE A 116 -28.42 24.24 -7.46
CA ILE A 116 -27.58 24.53 -8.63
C ILE A 116 -27.51 26.05 -8.84
N LYS A 117 -26.30 26.56 -8.98
CA LYS A 117 -26.00 27.97 -9.28
C LYS A 117 -25.27 28.09 -10.59
N GLU A 118 -25.36 29.28 -11.24
CA GLU A 118 -24.68 29.61 -12.48
C GLU A 118 -23.65 30.71 -12.24
N HIS A 119 -22.41 30.47 -12.62
CA HIS A 119 -21.36 31.47 -12.58
C HIS A 119 -20.61 31.55 -13.90
N SER A 120 -20.19 32.76 -14.24
CA SER A 120 -19.23 32.96 -15.34
C SER A 120 -17.83 33.00 -14.76
N MET A 121 -16.90 32.33 -15.45
CA MET A 121 -15.48 32.35 -15.12
C MET A 121 -14.65 32.65 -16.37
N GLU A 122 -13.47 33.21 -16.20
CA GLU A 122 -12.51 33.32 -17.27
C GLU A 122 -11.72 32.03 -17.40
N GLN A 123 -11.66 31.52 -18.62
CA GLN A 123 -10.89 30.30 -18.94
C GLN A 123 -10.09 30.56 -20.21
N LEU A 124 -8.91 29.91 -20.32
CA LEU A 124 -8.09 30.03 -21.51
C LEU A 124 -8.75 29.33 -22.70
N HIS A 125 -8.89 30.02 -23.81
CA HIS A 125 -9.43 29.52 -25.07
C HIS A 125 -8.36 29.50 -26.14
N CYS A 126 -8.17 28.36 -26.81
CA CYS A 126 -7.29 28.25 -27.96
C CYS A 126 -8.07 28.54 -29.24
N ALA A 127 -7.78 29.65 -29.90
CA ALA A 127 -8.43 30.02 -31.16
C ALA A 127 -8.11 29.03 -32.30
N HIS A 128 -6.90 28.47 -32.34
CA HIS A 128 -6.49 27.49 -33.36
C HIS A 128 -7.24 26.17 -33.21
N CYS A 129 -7.39 25.62 -31.97
CA CYS A 129 -8.14 24.40 -31.74
C CYS A 129 -9.65 24.64 -31.60
N ASN A 130 -10.08 25.89 -31.56
CA ASN A 130 -11.46 26.35 -31.35
C ASN A 130 -12.10 25.68 -30.13
N ARG A 131 -11.42 25.75 -28.96
CA ARG A 131 -11.92 25.16 -27.72
C ARG A 131 -11.37 25.87 -26.49
N PHE A 132 -12.14 25.83 -25.41
CA PHE A 132 -11.63 26.13 -24.08
C PHE A 132 -10.64 25.07 -23.65
N LEU A 133 -9.61 25.49 -22.92
CA LEU A 133 -8.56 24.61 -22.42
C LEU A 133 -8.81 24.31 -20.96
N ALA A 134 -9.23 23.10 -20.68
CA ALA A 134 -9.20 22.61 -19.30
C ALA A 134 -7.75 22.48 -18.80
N ASP A 135 -7.57 22.46 -17.49
CA ASP A 135 -6.32 22.62 -16.75
C ASP A 135 -5.10 21.92 -17.40
N ARG A 136 -5.27 20.65 -17.79
CA ARG A 136 -4.19 19.83 -18.38
C ARG A 136 -3.90 20.10 -19.85
N TYR A 137 -4.75 20.89 -20.50
CA TYR A 137 -4.52 21.35 -21.86
C TYR A 137 -3.70 22.64 -21.95
N VAL A 138 -3.33 23.20 -20.78
CA VAL A 138 -2.47 24.39 -20.71
C VAL A 138 -1.10 23.97 -20.17
N ARG A 139 -0.06 24.43 -20.83
CA ARG A 139 1.33 24.35 -20.41
C ARG A 139 1.90 25.76 -20.33
N GLY A 140 2.81 25.97 -19.41
CA GLY A 140 3.48 27.26 -19.27
C GLY A 140 4.53 27.26 -18.16
N THR A 141 5.09 28.44 -17.89
CA THR A 141 6.09 28.59 -16.83
C THR A 141 5.40 28.76 -15.47
N CYS A 142 5.75 27.93 -14.51
CA CYS A 142 5.24 28.00 -13.14
C CYS A 142 5.60 29.35 -12.50
N PRO A 143 4.63 30.11 -11.96
CA PRO A 143 4.91 31.39 -11.31
C PRO A 143 5.72 31.27 -10.03
N HIS A 144 5.71 30.08 -9.37
CA HIS A 144 6.34 29.85 -8.08
C HIS A 144 7.80 29.38 -8.17
N CYS A 145 8.13 28.50 -9.14
CA CYS A 145 9.46 27.89 -9.21
C CYS A 145 10.17 28.09 -10.56
N GLY A 146 9.53 28.72 -11.54
CA GLY A 146 10.14 28.98 -12.85
C GLY A 146 10.23 27.77 -13.78
N TYR A 147 9.65 26.62 -13.43
CA TYR A 147 9.62 25.43 -14.30
C TYR A 147 8.82 25.73 -15.58
N GLU A 148 9.44 25.60 -16.75
CA GLU A 148 8.90 26.08 -18.03
C GLU A 148 7.81 25.22 -18.66
N ASP A 149 7.60 23.99 -18.17
CA ASP A 149 6.60 23.05 -18.70
C ASP A 149 5.58 22.61 -17.63
N ALA A 150 5.21 23.53 -16.76
CA ALA A 150 4.19 23.27 -15.73
C ALA A 150 2.80 23.12 -16.37
N ARG A 151 2.01 22.20 -15.81
CA ARG A 151 0.58 22.04 -16.15
C ARG A 151 -0.26 23.06 -15.42
N GLY A 152 -1.45 23.34 -15.98
CA GLY A 152 -2.36 24.32 -15.40
C GLY A 152 -3.06 23.88 -14.12
N ASP A 153 -2.97 22.60 -13.71
CA ASP A 153 -3.59 22.08 -12.49
C ASP A 153 -2.58 22.01 -11.31
N GLN A 154 -1.35 21.62 -11.61
CA GLN A 154 -0.32 21.47 -10.59
C GLN A 154 1.08 21.48 -11.21
N CYS A 155 2.01 22.18 -10.60
CA CYS A 155 3.39 22.17 -11.05
C CYS A 155 4.06 20.82 -10.70
N GLU A 156 4.54 20.11 -11.71
CA GLU A 156 5.21 18.81 -11.54
C GLU A 156 6.56 18.93 -10.81
N ASN A 157 7.18 20.11 -10.81
CA ASN A 157 8.48 20.34 -10.17
C ASN A 157 8.35 20.73 -8.69
N CYS A 158 7.50 21.70 -8.35
CA CYS A 158 7.38 22.18 -6.96
C CYS A 158 6.12 21.66 -6.23
N GLY A 159 5.22 20.96 -6.92
CA GLY A 159 4.03 20.35 -6.34
C GLY A 159 2.90 21.32 -5.98
N LYS A 160 3.06 22.64 -6.22
CA LYS A 160 2.00 23.62 -5.92
C LYS A 160 0.86 23.51 -6.91
N LEU A 161 -0.36 23.64 -6.40
CA LEU A 161 -1.56 23.81 -7.23
C LEU A 161 -1.47 25.12 -8.00
N LEU A 162 -1.99 25.11 -9.21
CA LEU A 162 -1.97 26.24 -10.14
C LEU A 162 -3.35 26.41 -10.79
N GLU A 163 -3.69 27.63 -11.10
CA GLU A 163 -4.75 27.94 -12.06
C GLU A 163 -4.14 28.16 -13.44
N PRO A 164 -4.76 27.68 -14.55
CA PRO A 164 -4.22 27.83 -15.90
C PRO A 164 -3.87 29.27 -16.27
N THR A 165 -4.65 30.23 -15.76
CA THR A 165 -4.49 31.66 -15.97
C THR A 165 -3.30 32.28 -15.23
N GLU A 166 -2.75 31.60 -14.22
CA GLU A 166 -1.57 32.05 -13.47
C GLU A 166 -0.25 31.69 -14.15
N LEU A 167 -0.28 30.73 -15.08
CA LEU A 167 0.92 30.33 -15.80
C LEU A 167 1.47 31.49 -16.64
N LYS A 168 2.78 31.69 -16.56
CA LYS A 168 3.48 32.62 -17.44
C LYS A 168 3.69 31.98 -18.83
N ALA A 169 3.50 32.77 -19.88
CA ALA A 169 3.60 32.32 -21.27
C ALA A 169 2.78 31.02 -21.53
N PRO A 170 1.46 31.01 -21.21
CA PRO A 170 0.62 29.83 -21.39
C PRO A 170 0.56 29.44 -22.87
N ARG A 171 0.58 28.13 -23.12
CA ARG A 171 0.47 27.53 -24.45
C ARG A 171 -0.50 26.37 -24.45
N CYS A 172 -1.22 26.21 -25.56
CA CYS A 172 -2.06 25.02 -25.75
C CYS A 172 -1.19 23.78 -25.91
N SER A 173 -1.43 22.74 -25.06
CA SER A 173 -0.65 21.50 -25.11
C SER A 173 -0.82 20.70 -26.41
N THR A 174 -1.90 20.98 -27.16
CA THR A 174 -2.23 20.26 -28.41
C THR A 174 -1.54 20.87 -29.62
N CYS A 175 -1.55 22.21 -29.75
CA CYS A 175 -1.07 22.88 -30.97
C CYS A 175 0.06 23.89 -30.71
N GLY A 176 0.43 24.15 -29.47
CA GLY A 176 1.48 25.10 -29.07
C GLY A 176 1.06 26.59 -29.16
N ALA A 177 -0.12 26.92 -29.70
CA ALA A 177 -0.58 28.30 -29.83
C ALA A 177 -0.83 28.93 -28.45
N THR A 178 -0.61 30.25 -28.35
CA THR A 178 -0.92 31.04 -27.15
C THR A 178 -2.43 31.15 -27.00
N PRO A 179 -3.04 30.70 -25.89
CA PRO A 179 -4.48 30.83 -25.66
C PRO A 179 -4.82 32.25 -25.14
N GLU A 180 -6.07 32.62 -25.30
CA GLU A 180 -6.62 33.91 -24.84
C GLU A 180 -7.65 33.66 -23.72
N PRO A 181 -7.73 34.49 -22.67
CA PRO A 181 -8.81 34.45 -21.70
C PRO A 181 -10.16 34.76 -22.39
N ARG A 182 -11.16 33.92 -22.12
CA ARG A 182 -12.56 34.16 -22.55
C ARG A 182 -13.50 33.75 -21.42
N SER A 183 -14.62 34.48 -21.30
CA SER A 183 -15.66 34.15 -20.34
C SER A 183 -16.45 32.91 -20.82
N THR A 184 -16.65 31.98 -19.89
CA THR A 184 -17.51 30.80 -20.07
C THR A 184 -18.42 30.64 -18.86
N LYS A 185 -19.64 30.11 -19.07
CA LYS A 185 -20.60 29.85 -17.98
C LYS A 185 -20.53 28.40 -17.54
N HIS A 186 -20.55 28.18 -16.23
CA HIS A 186 -20.58 26.86 -15.63
C HIS A 186 -21.66 26.74 -14.57
N LEU A 187 -22.10 25.49 -14.35
CA LEU A 187 -22.99 25.12 -13.26
C LEU A 187 -22.18 24.69 -12.03
N TYR A 188 -22.65 25.12 -10.88
CA TYR A 188 -22.02 24.85 -9.59
C TYR A 188 -23.04 24.20 -8.67
N ILE A 189 -22.60 23.19 -7.92
CA ILE A 189 -23.37 22.68 -6.77
C ILE A 189 -23.13 23.58 -5.55
N ASP A 190 -24.21 23.99 -4.90
CA ASP A 190 -24.18 24.84 -3.72
C ASP A 190 -23.91 24.02 -2.46
N LEU A 191 -22.67 23.56 -2.28
CA LEU A 191 -22.30 22.83 -1.08
C LEU A 191 -22.55 23.59 0.21
N PRO A 192 -22.26 24.91 0.32
CA PRO A 192 -22.62 25.71 1.50
C PRO A 192 -24.11 25.62 1.86
N GLY A 193 -25.01 25.69 0.88
CA GLY A 193 -26.44 25.55 1.07
C GLY A 193 -26.89 24.16 1.55
N ILE A 194 -26.10 23.13 1.28
CA ILE A 194 -26.36 21.74 1.65
C ILE A 194 -25.83 21.41 3.06
N VAL A 195 -24.84 22.14 3.57
CA VAL A 195 -24.18 21.88 4.88
C VAL A 195 -25.17 21.63 6.01
N PRO A 196 -26.28 22.40 6.18
CA PRO A 196 -27.21 22.19 7.28
C PRO A 196 -27.85 20.79 7.31
N GLN A 197 -27.94 20.11 6.15
CA GLN A 197 -28.44 18.75 6.05
C GLN A 197 -27.31 17.70 6.04
N TYR A 198 -26.16 18.06 5.45
CA TYR A 198 -25.02 17.18 5.29
C TYR A 198 -24.24 16.95 6.60
N GLU A 199 -23.95 18.02 7.35
CA GLU A 199 -23.09 17.93 8.53
C GLU A 199 -23.67 17.03 9.65
N PRO A 200 -24.97 17.12 10.03
CA PRO A 200 -25.55 16.19 11.00
C PRO A 200 -25.52 14.72 10.53
N TRP A 201 -25.76 14.50 9.24
CA TRP A 201 -25.64 13.16 8.67
C TRP A 201 -24.20 12.63 8.78
N MET A 202 -23.20 13.43 8.38
CA MET A 202 -21.78 13.05 8.40
C MET A 202 -21.29 12.73 9.82
N GLN A 203 -21.66 13.60 10.79
CA GLN A 203 -21.30 13.37 12.20
C GLN A 203 -21.83 12.03 12.71
N LYS A 204 -23.08 11.69 12.39
CA LYS A 204 -23.68 10.40 12.75
C LYS A 204 -23.01 9.24 11.99
N ALA A 205 -22.97 9.32 10.67
CA ALA A 205 -22.46 8.25 9.81
C ALA A 205 -20.98 7.89 10.08
N SER A 206 -20.14 8.90 10.35
CA SER A 206 -18.71 8.67 10.63
C SER A 206 -18.47 7.91 11.94
N VAL A 207 -19.36 8.04 12.93
CA VAL A 207 -19.27 7.31 14.20
C VAL A 207 -19.89 5.92 14.07
N GLU A 208 -21.13 5.83 13.58
CA GLU A 208 -21.84 4.56 13.44
C GLU A 208 -21.16 3.59 12.47
N GLY A 209 -20.58 4.14 11.38
CA GLY A 209 -19.89 3.37 10.37
C GLY A 209 -18.37 3.22 10.63
N GLN A 210 -17.84 3.75 11.74
CA GLN A 210 -16.42 3.63 12.10
C GLN A 210 -15.49 3.99 10.92
N TRP A 211 -15.67 5.20 10.36
CA TRP A 211 -14.84 5.64 9.23
C TRP A 211 -13.36 5.65 9.58
N SER A 212 -12.50 5.30 8.63
CA SER A 212 -11.05 5.39 8.83
C SER A 212 -10.63 6.79 9.29
N ASN A 213 -9.64 6.86 10.20
CA ASN A 213 -9.25 8.11 10.85
C ASN A 213 -8.86 9.21 9.86
N ASN A 214 -8.12 8.88 8.80
CA ASN A 214 -7.75 9.83 7.76
C ASN A 214 -8.98 10.39 7.02
N ALA A 215 -10.00 9.57 6.77
CA ALA A 215 -11.25 10.01 6.17
C ALA A 215 -12.00 11.00 7.07
N VAL A 216 -12.09 10.69 8.37
CA VAL A 216 -12.72 11.59 9.36
C VAL A 216 -11.98 12.92 9.45
N GLN A 217 -10.64 12.88 9.56
CA GLN A 217 -9.84 14.10 9.73
C GLN A 217 -9.90 14.99 8.47
N MET A 218 -9.78 14.41 7.29
CA MET A 218 -9.86 15.17 6.04
C MET A 218 -11.25 15.80 5.84
N THR A 219 -12.32 15.04 6.11
CA THR A 219 -13.71 15.54 5.99
C THR A 219 -13.98 16.70 6.97
N LYS A 220 -13.54 16.55 8.24
CA LYS A 220 -13.63 17.62 9.24
C LYS A 220 -12.79 18.85 8.86
N GLY A 221 -11.63 18.64 8.23
CA GLY A 221 -10.81 19.73 7.68
C GLY A 221 -11.58 20.54 6.64
N TRP A 222 -12.19 19.88 5.67
CA TRP A 222 -13.01 20.56 4.64
C TRP A 222 -14.18 21.34 5.25
N LEU A 223 -14.88 20.80 6.24
CA LEU A 223 -15.96 21.50 6.94
C LEU A 223 -15.46 22.71 7.71
N ARG A 224 -14.35 22.58 8.43
CA ARG A 224 -13.73 23.69 9.21
C ARG A 224 -13.28 24.85 8.30
N ASP A 225 -12.71 24.49 7.13
CA ASP A 225 -12.24 25.50 6.16
C ASP A 225 -13.40 26.13 5.38
N GLY A 226 -14.62 25.61 5.54
CA GLY A 226 -15.86 26.05 4.88
C GLY A 226 -16.00 25.46 3.47
N LEU A 227 -17.08 24.70 3.26
CA LEU A 227 -17.37 24.16 1.92
C LEU A 227 -17.68 25.29 0.96
N GLN A 228 -17.08 25.25 -0.21
CA GLN A 228 -17.27 26.21 -1.29
C GLN A 228 -18.15 25.61 -2.39
N GLU A 229 -18.83 26.48 -3.15
CA GLU A 229 -19.51 26.06 -4.39
C GLU A 229 -18.53 25.37 -5.33
N ARG A 230 -18.93 24.27 -5.93
CA ARG A 230 -18.07 23.49 -6.83
C ARG A 230 -18.64 23.39 -8.23
N ALA A 231 -17.82 23.75 -9.21
CA ALA A 231 -18.19 23.59 -10.60
C ALA A 231 -18.42 22.12 -10.96
N ILE A 232 -19.58 21.80 -11.50
CA ILE A 232 -19.98 20.45 -11.93
C ILE A 232 -20.04 20.29 -13.44
N THR A 233 -19.64 21.30 -14.21
CA THR A 233 -19.59 21.25 -15.68
C THR A 233 -18.20 21.61 -16.21
N ARG A 234 -17.88 21.17 -17.43
CA ARG A 234 -16.61 21.45 -18.11
C ARG A 234 -16.86 21.63 -19.61
N ASP A 235 -15.98 22.43 -20.23
CA ASP A 235 -15.89 22.61 -21.69
C ASP A 235 -15.06 21.48 -22.30
N LEU A 236 -15.63 20.27 -22.32
CA LEU A 236 -15.06 19.06 -22.91
C LEU A 236 -16.04 18.41 -23.87
N LYS A 237 -15.54 17.52 -24.73
CA LYS A 237 -16.36 16.77 -25.67
C LYS A 237 -16.70 15.37 -25.15
N TRP A 238 -15.80 14.78 -24.37
CA TRP A 238 -15.95 13.45 -23.83
C TRP A 238 -16.45 13.50 -22.38
N GLY A 239 -17.74 13.29 -22.22
CA GLY A 239 -18.45 13.35 -20.93
C GLY A 239 -19.96 13.20 -21.12
N ILE A 240 -20.70 13.30 -20.02
CA ILE A 240 -22.15 13.24 -20.03
C ILE A 240 -22.72 14.62 -20.38
N PRO A 241 -23.56 14.77 -21.42
CA PRO A 241 -24.16 16.05 -21.79
C PRO A 241 -25.01 16.64 -20.66
N VAL A 242 -24.94 17.95 -20.48
CA VAL A 242 -25.74 18.68 -19.48
C VAL A 242 -27.15 18.90 -20.00
N PRO A 243 -28.19 18.41 -19.34
CA PRO A 243 -29.58 18.51 -19.82
C PRO A 243 -30.25 19.84 -19.40
N LYS A 244 -29.59 20.98 -19.69
CA LYS A 244 -30.05 22.32 -19.34
C LYS A 244 -29.85 23.28 -20.51
N ALA A 245 -30.90 24.06 -20.82
CA ALA A 245 -30.86 25.09 -21.88
C ALA A 245 -29.71 26.09 -21.64
N GLY A 246 -28.92 26.34 -22.69
CA GLY A 246 -27.74 27.22 -22.68
C GLY A 246 -26.45 26.56 -22.18
N PHE A 247 -26.48 25.21 -21.95
CA PHE A 247 -25.32 24.41 -21.55
C PHE A 247 -25.17 23.14 -22.43
N GLU A 248 -25.73 23.16 -23.62
CA GLU A 248 -25.76 22.00 -24.54
C GLU A 248 -24.37 21.64 -25.08
N ASP A 249 -23.44 22.58 -25.04
CA ASP A 249 -22.03 22.43 -25.46
C ASP A 249 -21.11 21.91 -24.32
N LYS A 250 -21.67 21.69 -23.13
CA LYS A 250 -20.93 21.30 -21.95
C LYS A 250 -21.24 19.87 -21.51
N VAL A 251 -20.29 19.30 -20.78
CA VAL A 251 -20.46 17.99 -20.14
C VAL A 251 -20.31 18.12 -18.61
N PHE A 252 -20.84 17.16 -17.88
CA PHE A 252 -20.58 17.10 -16.45
C PHE A 252 -19.09 16.85 -16.17
N TYR A 253 -18.62 17.41 -15.05
CA TYR A 253 -17.28 17.22 -14.56
C TYR A 253 -17.17 15.87 -13.86
N VAL A 254 -16.10 15.13 -14.14
CA VAL A 254 -15.89 13.77 -13.63
C VAL A 254 -15.98 13.65 -12.11
N TRP A 255 -15.70 14.69 -11.36
CA TRP A 255 -15.83 14.67 -9.91
C TRP A 255 -17.29 14.66 -9.42
N PHE A 256 -18.22 15.04 -10.25
CA PHE A 256 -19.66 14.94 -10.00
C PHE A 256 -20.22 13.60 -10.46
N ASP A 257 -19.88 13.17 -11.68
CA ASP A 257 -20.47 11.98 -12.27
C ASP A 257 -19.80 10.65 -11.88
N ALA A 258 -18.49 10.65 -11.59
CA ALA A 258 -17.77 9.42 -11.28
C ALA A 258 -18.28 8.71 -10.01
N PRO A 259 -18.52 9.37 -8.85
CA PRO A 259 -19.08 8.70 -7.68
C PRO A 259 -20.52 8.19 -7.90
N ILE A 260 -21.29 8.84 -8.76
CA ILE A 260 -22.61 8.36 -9.19
C ILE A 260 -22.49 7.07 -10.00
N GLY A 261 -21.31 6.80 -10.55
CA GLY A 261 -20.97 5.60 -11.30
C GLY A 261 -21.26 4.29 -10.58
N TYR A 262 -21.15 4.27 -9.25
CA TYR A 262 -21.52 3.07 -8.49
C TYR A 262 -22.98 2.69 -8.65
N ILE A 263 -23.88 3.68 -8.72
CA ILE A 263 -25.31 3.48 -8.92
C ILE A 263 -25.58 2.95 -10.33
N SER A 264 -24.97 3.59 -11.34
CA SER A 264 -25.17 3.19 -12.73
C SER A 264 -24.58 1.82 -13.07
N ILE A 265 -23.43 1.48 -12.48
CA ILE A 265 -22.81 0.16 -12.62
C ILE A 265 -23.71 -0.92 -12.00
N THR A 266 -24.31 -0.63 -10.83
CA THR A 266 -25.33 -1.50 -10.25
C THR A 266 -26.52 -1.65 -11.20
N LYS A 267 -26.99 -0.55 -11.82
CA LYS A 267 -28.06 -0.59 -12.82
C LYS A 267 -27.68 -1.44 -14.04
N CYS A 268 -26.46 -1.29 -14.56
CA CYS A 268 -25.99 -2.13 -15.65
C CYS A 268 -26.05 -3.63 -15.30
N PHE A 269 -25.62 -3.97 -14.08
CA PHE A 269 -25.69 -5.35 -13.58
C PHE A 269 -27.14 -5.86 -13.46
N THR A 270 -28.02 -5.06 -12.88
CA THR A 270 -29.41 -5.45 -12.68
C THR A 270 -30.21 -5.51 -13.98
N ASP A 271 -29.92 -4.65 -14.95
CA ASP A 271 -30.48 -4.74 -16.32
C ASP A 271 -30.12 -6.08 -17.00
N LEU A 272 -28.94 -6.65 -16.71
CA LEU A 272 -28.54 -7.96 -17.22
C LEU A 272 -29.23 -9.12 -16.52
N THR A 273 -29.53 -8.98 -15.23
CA THR A 273 -30.10 -10.05 -14.41
C THR A 273 -31.62 -9.98 -14.29
N GLY A 274 -32.27 -8.92 -14.79
CA GLY A 274 -33.71 -8.69 -14.69
C GLY A 274 -34.16 -8.12 -13.34
N ALA A 275 -33.23 -7.70 -12.50
CA ALA A 275 -33.48 -7.15 -11.18
C ALA A 275 -33.69 -5.62 -11.20
N ASP A 276 -34.11 -5.03 -10.08
CA ASP A 276 -34.22 -3.58 -9.94
C ASP A 276 -33.07 -3.02 -9.07
N TRP A 277 -32.22 -2.18 -9.65
CA TRP A 277 -31.10 -1.53 -8.99
C TRP A 277 -31.51 -0.68 -7.77
N LYS A 278 -32.78 -0.19 -7.74
CA LYS A 278 -33.34 0.59 -6.64
C LYS A 278 -33.34 -0.19 -5.33
N ASN A 279 -33.47 -1.53 -5.42
CA ASN A 279 -33.41 -2.42 -4.25
C ASN A 279 -32.04 -2.38 -3.54
N TRP A 280 -31.05 -1.72 -4.13
CA TRP A 280 -29.72 -1.52 -3.53
C TRP A 280 -29.42 -0.06 -3.21
N TRP A 281 -30.13 0.89 -3.80
CA TRP A 281 -29.77 2.29 -3.71
C TRP A 281 -30.85 3.23 -3.23
N LEU A 282 -32.14 2.87 -3.32
CA LEU A 282 -33.24 3.77 -2.98
C LEU A 282 -34.17 3.15 -1.94
N GLU A 283 -34.55 3.96 -0.92
CA GLU A 283 -35.56 3.61 0.09
C GLU A 283 -35.25 2.32 0.86
N GLN A 284 -33.97 2.03 1.09
CA GLN A 284 -33.50 0.82 1.75
C GLN A 284 -32.86 1.14 3.12
N ASN A 285 -33.46 0.60 4.19
CA ASN A 285 -32.98 0.82 5.56
C ASN A 285 -32.08 -0.33 6.07
N ASP A 286 -31.96 -1.40 5.30
CA ASP A 286 -31.21 -2.61 5.67
C ASP A 286 -29.88 -2.76 4.93
N ILE A 287 -29.47 -1.76 4.15
CA ILE A 287 -28.21 -1.77 3.39
C ILE A 287 -27.15 -0.90 4.07
N GLU A 288 -25.97 -1.47 4.21
CA GLU A 288 -24.76 -0.78 4.62
C GLU A 288 -23.80 -0.67 3.42
N LEU A 289 -23.52 0.56 2.99
CA LEU A 289 -22.59 0.84 1.90
C LEU A 289 -21.15 0.94 2.45
N PHE A 290 -20.31 0.00 2.05
CA PHE A 290 -18.87 -0.03 2.34
C PHE A 290 -18.08 0.43 1.11
N GLN A 291 -17.23 1.44 1.27
CA GLN A 291 -16.39 1.96 0.18
C GLN A 291 -14.92 1.85 0.51
N PHE A 292 -14.14 1.26 -0.40
CA PHE A 292 -12.68 1.08 -0.26
C PHE A 292 -11.96 1.99 -1.25
N ILE A 293 -11.21 2.95 -0.75
CA ILE A 293 -10.61 4.01 -1.56
C ILE A 293 -9.16 4.31 -1.17
N GLY A 294 -8.45 5.07 -1.99
CA GLY A 294 -7.21 5.75 -1.61
C GLY A 294 -7.51 7.14 -1.03
N LYS A 295 -6.62 7.66 -0.19
CA LYS A 295 -6.80 8.95 0.51
C LYS A 295 -7.11 10.13 -0.40
N ASP A 296 -6.66 10.11 -1.65
CA ASP A 296 -6.95 11.17 -2.63
C ASP A 296 -8.44 11.27 -2.97
N ASN A 297 -9.19 10.20 -2.79
CA ASN A 297 -10.61 10.12 -3.13
C ASN A 297 -11.54 10.41 -1.94
N ILE A 298 -11.01 10.66 -0.75
CA ILE A 298 -11.81 10.90 0.45
C ILE A 298 -12.86 12.00 0.22
N PRO A 299 -12.51 13.23 -0.23
CA PRO A 299 -13.50 14.31 -0.36
C PRO A 299 -14.64 13.98 -1.31
N PHE A 300 -14.37 13.19 -2.35
CA PHE A 300 -15.40 12.82 -3.33
C PHE A 300 -16.43 11.86 -2.73
N HIS A 301 -16.00 10.96 -1.84
CA HIS A 301 -16.85 9.93 -1.24
C HIS A 301 -17.49 10.36 0.08
N THR A 302 -16.83 11.24 0.82
CA THR A 302 -17.34 11.70 2.12
C THR A 302 -18.09 13.03 2.04
N VAL A 303 -17.78 13.88 1.05
CA VAL A 303 -18.40 15.21 0.90
C VAL A 303 -19.25 15.32 -0.37
N ILE A 304 -18.63 15.21 -1.56
CA ILE A 304 -19.31 15.54 -2.83
C ILE A 304 -20.45 14.59 -3.12
N PHE A 305 -20.21 13.28 -3.09
CA PHE A 305 -21.23 12.28 -3.40
C PHE A 305 -22.39 12.29 -2.40
N PRO A 306 -22.17 12.22 -1.08
CA PRO A 306 -23.29 12.30 -0.12
C PRO A 306 -24.06 13.63 -0.21
N SER A 307 -23.38 14.76 -0.41
CA SER A 307 -24.05 16.06 -0.59
C SER A 307 -24.93 16.07 -1.83
N SER A 308 -24.47 15.48 -2.94
CA SER A 308 -25.26 15.37 -4.17
C SER A 308 -26.52 14.50 -3.95
N LEU A 309 -26.38 13.39 -3.24
CA LEU A 309 -27.52 12.52 -2.90
C LEU A 309 -28.51 13.22 -1.97
N ILE A 310 -28.06 13.94 -0.94
CA ILE A 310 -28.87 14.72 0.00
C ILE A 310 -29.60 15.83 -0.76
N ALA A 311 -28.88 16.60 -1.60
CA ALA A 311 -29.46 17.70 -2.37
C ALA A 311 -30.53 17.26 -3.38
N SER A 312 -30.47 16.01 -3.85
CA SER A 312 -31.50 15.44 -4.73
C SER A 312 -32.86 15.21 -4.01
N GLY A 313 -32.86 15.18 -2.67
CA GLY A 313 -34.07 15.07 -1.86
C GLY A 313 -34.70 13.67 -1.85
N LYS A 314 -34.06 12.66 -2.45
CA LYS A 314 -34.51 11.27 -2.40
C LYS A 314 -33.81 10.50 -1.27
N ASP A 315 -34.46 9.46 -0.77
CA ASP A 315 -33.88 8.61 0.27
C ASP A 315 -32.92 7.58 -0.34
N TRP A 316 -31.71 8.08 -0.64
CA TRP A 316 -30.62 7.27 -1.15
C TRP A 316 -29.91 6.52 -0.02
N VAL A 317 -29.45 5.31 -0.31
CA VAL A 317 -28.42 4.65 0.51
C VAL A 317 -27.14 5.48 0.43
N LYS A 318 -26.69 5.95 1.58
CA LYS A 318 -25.50 6.78 1.73
C LYS A 318 -24.38 5.98 2.38
N LEU A 319 -23.18 6.53 2.34
CA LEU A 319 -21.98 5.94 2.90
C LEU A 319 -22.21 5.49 4.37
N TYR A 320 -22.04 4.21 4.64
CA TYR A 320 -21.98 3.65 5.98
C TYR A 320 -20.54 3.61 6.48
N HIS A 321 -19.68 2.84 5.82
CA HIS A 321 -18.26 2.70 6.18
C HIS A 321 -17.33 3.10 5.02
N ILE A 322 -16.22 3.73 5.35
CA ILE A 322 -15.16 4.02 4.40
C ILE A 322 -13.81 3.57 4.94
N SER A 323 -13.17 2.67 4.20
CA SER A 323 -11.80 2.23 4.42
C SER A 323 -10.88 2.96 3.44
N SER A 324 -10.16 3.96 3.92
CA SER A 324 -9.24 4.76 3.10
C SER A 324 -7.80 4.35 3.36
N SER A 325 -7.11 3.88 2.30
CA SER A 325 -5.69 3.54 2.38
C SER A 325 -4.79 4.76 2.19
N GLU A 326 -3.68 4.78 2.91
CA GLU A 326 -2.54 5.66 2.65
C GLU A 326 -1.79 5.22 1.38
N TYR A 327 -0.68 5.88 1.00
CA TYR A 327 0.07 5.50 -0.18
C TYR A 327 0.97 4.29 0.03
N LEU A 328 1.03 3.42 -0.96
CA LEU A 328 2.16 2.51 -1.12
C LEU A 328 3.20 3.20 -2.00
N ASN A 329 4.40 3.39 -1.49
CA ASN A 329 5.54 3.92 -2.22
C ASN A 329 6.38 2.78 -2.81
N TYR A 330 7.28 3.08 -3.78
CA TYR A 330 8.08 2.09 -4.48
C TYR A 330 9.57 2.40 -4.36
N GLU A 331 10.36 1.49 -3.78
CA GLU A 331 11.80 1.64 -3.58
C GLU A 331 12.14 3.01 -2.94
N SER A 332 12.86 3.88 -3.62
CA SER A 332 13.24 5.20 -3.12
C SER A 332 12.26 6.34 -3.45
N GLY A 333 11.07 6.03 -4.01
CA GLY A 333 10.15 7.07 -4.50
C GLY A 333 8.68 6.65 -4.53
N LYS A 334 7.84 7.52 -5.09
CA LYS A 334 6.41 7.22 -5.26
C LYS A 334 6.18 6.35 -6.49
N PHE A 335 5.22 5.43 -6.40
CA PHE A 335 4.58 4.88 -7.60
C PHE A 335 4.06 6.03 -8.45
N SER A 336 4.29 5.97 -9.75
CA SER A 336 3.83 7.01 -10.66
C SER A 336 3.19 6.43 -11.90
N LYS A 337 1.85 6.46 -11.93
CA LYS A 337 1.07 6.00 -13.08
C LYS A 337 1.40 6.82 -14.33
N SER A 338 1.53 8.14 -14.23
CA SER A 338 1.84 9.02 -15.36
C SER A 338 3.27 8.89 -15.88
N LYS A 339 4.25 8.63 -14.99
CA LYS A 339 5.66 8.38 -15.36
C LYS A 339 5.94 6.91 -15.66
N GLY A 340 4.99 6.01 -15.40
CA GLY A 340 5.16 4.56 -15.58
C GLY A 340 6.18 3.93 -14.62
N ILE A 341 6.34 4.47 -13.40
CA ILE A 341 7.30 3.99 -12.39
C ILE A 341 6.60 3.08 -11.38
N GLY A 342 7.17 1.90 -11.13
CA GLY A 342 6.70 0.92 -10.16
C GLY A 342 6.44 -0.45 -10.77
N VAL A 343 5.88 -1.35 -9.95
CA VAL A 343 5.37 -2.65 -10.39
C VAL A 343 3.89 -2.49 -10.73
N PHE A 344 3.56 -2.79 -11.98
CA PHE A 344 2.18 -2.75 -12.48
C PHE A 344 1.54 -4.13 -12.38
N GLY A 345 0.22 -4.20 -12.48
CA GLY A 345 -0.49 -5.47 -12.42
C GLY A 345 -0.07 -6.44 -13.53
N SER A 346 0.26 -5.93 -14.73
CA SER A 346 0.86 -6.72 -15.81
C SER A 346 2.26 -7.25 -15.44
N ASP A 347 3.09 -6.40 -14.78
CA ASP A 347 4.41 -6.80 -14.31
C ASP A 347 4.33 -7.93 -13.28
N ALA A 348 3.36 -7.84 -12.36
CA ALA A 348 3.10 -8.88 -11.36
C ALA A 348 2.71 -10.20 -12.04
N LYS A 349 1.80 -10.17 -13.01
CA LYS A 349 1.39 -11.32 -13.81
C LYS A 349 2.57 -11.92 -14.56
N ASP A 350 3.39 -11.10 -15.20
CA ASP A 350 4.54 -11.52 -16.01
C ASP A 350 5.76 -11.95 -15.18
N SER A 351 5.75 -11.72 -13.87
CA SER A 351 6.83 -12.12 -12.97
C SER A 351 6.94 -13.65 -12.79
N GLY A 352 5.83 -14.36 -12.97
CA GLY A 352 5.72 -15.77 -12.64
C GLY A 352 5.52 -16.06 -11.15
N ILE A 353 5.46 -15.01 -10.30
CA ILE A 353 5.12 -15.13 -8.89
C ILE A 353 3.60 -15.31 -8.78
N PRO A 354 3.10 -16.32 -8.03
CA PRO A 354 1.66 -16.56 -7.88
C PRO A 354 0.89 -15.33 -7.37
N ALA A 355 -0.34 -15.14 -7.85
CA ALA A 355 -1.19 -14.02 -7.47
C ALA A 355 -1.37 -13.91 -5.94
N ASP A 356 -1.55 -15.04 -5.26
CA ASP A 356 -1.74 -15.07 -3.81
C ASP A 356 -0.48 -14.67 -3.00
N MET A 357 0.73 -14.79 -3.56
CA MET A 357 1.92 -14.21 -2.93
C MET A 357 1.92 -12.68 -2.97
N TRP A 358 1.42 -12.10 -4.07
CA TRP A 358 1.23 -10.65 -4.17
C TRP A 358 0.11 -10.18 -3.24
N ARG A 359 -1.01 -10.90 -3.19
CA ARG A 359 -2.11 -10.63 -2.26
C ARG A 359 -1.63 -10.68 -0.82
N PHE A 360 -0.88 -11.72 -0.44
CA PHE A 360 -0.25 -11.81 0.89
C PHE A 360 0.54 -10.56 1.23
N TYR A 361 1.47 -10.16 0.37
CA TYR A 361 2.35 -9.02 0.65
C TYR A 361 1.57 -7.70 0.77
N ILE A 362 0.61 -7.48 -0.13
CA ILE A 362 -0.23 -6.27 -0.12
C ILE A 362 -1.00 -6.15 1.19
N PHE A 363 -1.56 -7.25 1.71
CA PHE A 363 -2.33 -7.21 2.96
C PHE A 363 -1.44 -7.20 4.20
N TYR A 364 -0.32 -7.90 4.17
CA TYR A 364 0.64 -7.92 5.28
C TYR A 364 1.24 -6.53 5.53
N ASN A 365 1.47 -5.75 4.47
CA ASN A 365 2.01 -4.38 4.50
C ASN A 365 0.98 -3.32 4.08
N ARG A 366 -0.33 -3.59 4.23
CA ARG A 366 -1.37 -2.66 3.79
C ARG A 366 -1.20 -1.29 4.48
N PRO A 367 -1.14 -0.18 3.71
CA PRO A 367 -0.96 1.17 4.28
C PRO A 367 -2.28 1.69 4.86
N GLU A 368 -2.55 1.45 6.15
CA GLU A 368 -3.78 1.88 6.83
C GLU A 368 -3.61 3.19 7.60
N LYS A 369 -2.56 3.27 8.42
CA LYS A 369 -2.32 4.43 9.31
C LYS A 369 -1.25 5.38 8.78
N ASN A 370 -0.29 4.85 8.03
CA ASN A 370 0.83 5.58 7.44
C ASN A 370 1.10 5.06 6.03
N ASP A 371 1.81 5.87 5.23
CA ASP A 371 2.36 5.42 3.96
C ASP A 371 3.26 4.20 4.17
N ALA A 372 3.15 3.20 3.30
CA ALA A 372 4.02 2.03 3.30
C ALA A 372 5.00 2.10 2.12
N LEU A 373 6.06 1.31 2.19
CA LEU A 373 7.09 1.23 1.15
C LEU A 373 7.18 -0.21 0.63
N PHE A 374 7.03 -0.38 -0.67
CA PHE A 374 7.38 -1.63 -1.34
C PHE A 374 8.86 -1.61 -1.70
N THR A 375 9.60 -2.61 -1.26
CA THR A 375 10.92 -2.95 -1.80
C THR A 375 10.98 -4.43 -2.14
N TRP A 376 11.75 -4.80 -3.17
CA TRP A 376 11.93 -6.20 -3.53
C TRP A 376 12.56 -7.02 -2.41
N LYS A 377 13.40 -6.39 -1.59
CA LYS A 377 14.02 -7.04 -0.42
C LYS A 377 12.97 -7.33 0.66
N ASP A 378 12.15 -6.34 1.04
CA ASP A 378 11.10 -6.55 2.05
C ASP A 378 10.06 -7.58 1.55
N PHE A 379 9.70 -7.53 0.26
CA PHE A 379 8.84 -8.54 -0.36
C PHE A 379 9.40 -9.97 -0.16
N GLN A 380 10.70 -10.17 -0.46
CA GLN A 380 11.36 -11.45 -0.25
C GLN A 380 11.36 -11.88 1.22
N GLU A 381 11.75 -10.97 2.11
CA GLU A 381 11.86 -11.24 3.55
C GLU A 381 10.50 -11.65 4.13
N ARG A 382 9.42 -10.91 3.81
CA ARG A 382 8.07 -11.22 4.30
C ARG A 382 7.54 -12.53 3.72
N VAL A 383 7.70 -12.75 2.42
CA VAL A 383 7.29 -14.01 1.79
C VAL A 383 8.04 -15.19 2.40
N ASN A 384 9.36 -15.09 2.56
CA ASN A 384 10.17 -16.21 3.03
C ASN A 384 9.96 -16.49 4.54
N SER A 385 9.86 -15.44 5.38
CA SER A 385 9.72 -15.62 6.83
C SER A 385 8.29 -15.93 7.23
N GLU A 386 7.33 -15.11 6.81
CA GLU A 386 5.96 -15.19 7.30
C GLU A 386 5.12 -16.16 6.47
N LEU A 387 5.06 -15.97 5.16
CA LEU A 387 4.23 -16.84 4.33
C LEU A 387 4.79 -18.25 4.29
N VAL A 388 6.03 -18.42 3.85
CA VAL A 388 6.63 -19.76 3.66
C VAL A 388 7.12 -20.35 5.00
N GLY A 389 7.87 -19.57 5.79
CA GLY A 389 8.51 -20.03 7.03
C GLY A 389 7.55 -20.24 8.19
N ASN A 390 6.42 -19.51 8.23
CA ASN A 390 5.41 -19.65 9.27
C ASN A 390 4.21 -20.47 8.77
N LEU A 391 3.33 -19.88 7.97
CA LEU A 391 2.03 -20.49 7.60
C LEU A 391 2.19 -21.76 6.73
N CYS A 392 2.93 -21.66 5.62
CA CYS A 392 3.11 -22.81 4.75
C CYS A 392 3.91 -23.93 5.44
N ASN A 393 4.86 -23.58 6.31
CA ASN A 393 5.63 -24.54 7.09
C ASN A 393 4.73 -25.31 8.05
N LEU A 394 3.85 -24.65 8.83
CA LEU A 394 2.88 -25.31 9.69
C LEU A 394 2.04 -26.35 8.93
N ILE A 395 1.43 -25.90 7.83
CA ILE A 395 0.55 -26.72 7.00
C ILE A 395 1.33 -27.92 6.43
N ASN A 396 2.47 -27.65 5.79
CA ASN A 396 3.23 -28.69 5.12
C ASN A 396 3.80 -29.72 6.10
N ARG A 397 4.40 -29.28 7.23
CA ARG A 397 4.96 -30.19 8.22
C ARG A 397 3.91 -31.09 8.87
N THR A 398 2.74 -30.50 9.22
CA THR A 398 1.66 -31.25 9.87
C THR A 398 1.04 -32.27 8.90
N LEU A 399 0.62 -31.84 7.71
CA LEU A 399 -0.03 -32.72 6.74
C LEU A 399 0.92 -33.78 6.17
N THR A 400 2.20 -33.44 5.96
CA THR A 400 3.22 -34.41 5.56
C THR A 400 3.48 -35.44 6.66
N PHE A 401 3.49 -35.02 7.92
CA PHE A 401 3.67 -35.92 9.05
C PHE A 401 2.54 -36.95 9.13
N VAL A 402 1.28 -36.50 9.06
CA VAL A 402 0.10 -37.38 9.03
C VAL A 402 0.13 -38.31 7.80
N SER A 403 0.42 -37.76 6.64
CA SER A 403 0.52 -38.54 5.40
C SER A 403 1.58 -39.65 5.50
N ARG A 404 2.75 -39.35 6.07
CA ARG A 404 3.89 -40.26 6.13
C ARG A 404 3.79 -41.31 7.23
N TYR A 405 3.36 -40.92 8.43
CA TYR A 405 3.44 -41.78 9.63
C TYR A 405 2.11 -42.37 10.06
N TYR A 406 0.99 -41.82 9.53
CA TYR A 406 -0.36 -42.32 9.79
C TYR A 406 -1.09 -42.76 8.52
N ASN A 407 -0.34 -43.06 7.43
CA ASN A 407 -0.89 -43.45 6.11
C ASN A 407 -1.98 -42.50 5.60
N GLY A 408 -1.86 -41.21 5.94
CA GLY A 408 -2.83 -40.18 5.60
C GLY A 408 -4.10 -40.20 6.44
N VAL A 409 -4.30 -41.12 7.38
CA VAL A 409 -5.45 -41.12 8.28
C VAL A 409 -5.22 -40.09 9.38
N ILE A 410 -6.12 -39.14 9.54
CA ILE A 410 -6.04 -38.18 10.64
C ILE A 410 -6.40 -38.90 11.93
N PRO A 411 -5.55 -38.89 12.98
CA PRO A 411 -5.88 -39.49 14.26
C PRO A 411 -7.20 -38.91 14.79
N GLN A 412 -8.14 -39.80 15.19
CA GLN A 412 -9.46 -39.38 15.70
C GLN A 412 -9.47 -39.31 17.22
N ARG A 413 -8.44 -38.72 17.82
CA ARG A 413 -8.27 -38.63 19.27
C ARG A 413 -8.42 -37.18 19.73
N ASP A 414 -9.62 -36.87 20.24
CA ASP A 414 -9.86 -35.57 20.85
C ASP A 414 -9.20 -35.50 22.24
N GLY A 415 -8.15 -34.68 22.37
CA GLY A 415 -7.40 -34.55 23.61
C GLY A 415 -8.18 -33.91 24.76
N VAL A 416 -9.25 -33.19 24.51
CA VAL A 416 -10.14 -32.65 25.55
C VAL A 416 -10.86 -33.80 26.30
N ALA A 417 -11.15 -34.90 25.63
CA ALA A 417 -11.76 -36.10 26.24
C ALA A 417 -10.73 -37.00 26.93
N SER A 418 -9.43 -36.70 26.91
CA SER A 418 -8.39 -37.49 27.53
C SER A 418 -8.53 -37.50 29.07
N ALA A 419 -8.29 -38.63 29.69
CA ALA A 419 -8.17 -38.73 31.14
C ALA A 419 -6.88 -38.07 31.68
N ARG A 420 -5.89 -37.89 30.82
CA ARG A 420 -4.58 -37.32 31.12
C ARG A 420 -4.63 -35.78 31.11
N GLU A 421 -4.20 -35.21 32.25
CA GLU A 421 -4.21 -33.75 32.41
C GLU A 421 -3.24 -33.03 31.45
N ASP A 422 -2.05 -33.57 31.21
CA ASP A 422 -1.04 -32.99 30.34
C ASP A 422 -1.52 -32.94 28.88
N VAL A 423 -2.26 -33.94 28.40
CA VAL A 423 -2.85 -33.99 27.06
C VAL A 423 -4.01 -32.98 26.94
N ARG A 424 -4.89 -32.95 27.97
CA ARG A 424 -6.01 -32.01 28.01
C ARG A 424 -5.53 -30.55 27.98
N THR A 425 -4.58 -30.20 28.85
CA THR A 425 -4.05 -28.84 28.99
C THR A 425 -3.51 -28.31 27.67
N VAL A 426 -2.75 -29.09 26.92
CA VAL A 426 -2.21 -28.70 25.63
C VAL A 426 -3.33 -28.50 24.60
N THR A 427 -4.29 -29.43 24.54
CA THR A 427 -5.40 -29.34 23.58
C THR A 427 -6.32 -28.18 23.91
N GLU A 428 -6.70 -28.00 25.15
CA GLU A 428 -7.53 -26.88 25.62
C GLU A 428 -6.84 -25.54 25.39
N GLY A 429 -5.52 -25.47 25.62
CA GLY A 429 -4.71 -24.27 25.33
C GLY A 429 -4.73 -23.88 23.86
N LEU A 430 -4.57 -24.84 22.93
CA LEU A 430 -4.67 -24.59 21.50
C LEU A 430 -6.08 -24.15 21.07
N ARG A 431 -7.14 -24.75 21.63
CA ARG A 431 -8.52 -24.35 21.33
C ARG A 431 -8.85 -22.97 21.86
N ALA A 432 -8.37 -22.64 23.06
CA ALA A 432 -8.54 -21.31 23.62
C ALA A 432 -7.84 -20.25 22.76
N ALA A 433 -6.62 -20.50 22.31
CA ALA A 433 -5.90 -19.63 21.40
C ALA A 433 -6.64 -19.47 20.06
N ALA A 434 -7.08 -20.59 19.46
CA ALA A 434 -7.86 -20.56 18.23
C ALA A 434 -9.16 -19.76 18.40
N LYS A 435 -9.90 -19.99 19.48
CA LYS A 435 -11.13 -19.25 19.76
C LYS A 435 -10.89 -17.75 19.91
N TYR A 436 -9.88 -17.37 20.69
CA TYR A 436 -9.52 -15.97 20.88
C TYR A 436 -9.17 -15.29 19.55
N SER A 437 -8.28 -15.90 18.74
CA SER A 437 -7.88 -15.32 17.45
C SER A 437 -9.06 -15.27 16.46
N ILE A 438 -9.92 -16.29 16.40
CA ILE A 438 -11.09 -16.30 15.53
C ILE A 438 -12.08 -15.19 15.91
N GLU A 439 -12.36 -15.01 17.19
CA GLU A 439 -13.25 -13.94 17.68
C GLU A 439 -12.66 -12.57 17.35
N LYS A 440 -11.35 -12.38 17.56
CA LYS A 440 -10.64 -11.13 17.24
C LYS A 440 -10.60 -10.85 15.73
N ILE A 441 -10.26 -11.84 14.91
CA ILE A 441 -10.26 -11.72 13.44
C ILE A 441 -11.66 -11.37 12.95
N THR A 442 -12.69 -12.02 13.49
CA THR A 442 -14.08 -11.75 13.13
C THR A 442 -14.45 -10.30 13.42
N ALA A 443 -14.15 -9.81 14.63
CA ALA A 443 -14.44 -8.42 15.01
C ALA A 443 -13.71 -7.42 14.11
N LEU A 444 -12.41 -7.63 13.85
CA LEU A 444 -11.62 -6.78 12.96
C LEU A 444 -12.16 -6.77 11.52
N LEU A 445 -12.59 -7.92 11.00
CA LEU A 445 -13.15 -7.99 9.64
C LEU A 445 -14.55 -7.36 9.55
N GLU A 446 -15.38 -7.42 10.59
CA GLU A 446 -16.66 -6.70 10.62
C GLU A 446 -16.45 -5.18 10.54
N GLU A 447 -15.33 -4.67 11.05
CA GLU A 447 -14.91 -3.27 11.01
C GLU A 447 -14.02 -2.94 9.80
N ALA A 448 -13.80 -3.89 8.89
CA ALA A 448 -12.92 -3.78 7.71
C ALA A 448 -11.45 -3.43 8.04
N GLU A 449 -10.97 -3.76 9.25
CA GLU A 449 -9.56 -3.66 9.70
C GLU A 449 -8.75 -4.85 9.16
N LEU A 450 -8.51 -4.83 7.85
CA LEU A 450 -8.06 -6.00 7.08
C LEU A 450 -6.64 -6.42 7.41
N ARG A 451 -5.72 -5.47 7.64
CA ARG A 451 -4.31 -5.77 7.94
C ARG A 451 -4.18 -6.42 9.31
N ASP A 452 -4.80 -5.83 10.32
CA ASP A 452 -4.68 -6.30 11.69
C ASP A 452 -5.34 -7.69 11.84
N ALA A 453 -6.46 -7.96 11.14
CA ALA A 453 -7.06 -9.28 11.04
C ALA A 453 -6.11 -10.31 10.40
N PHE A 454 -5.40 -9.91 9.34
CA PHE A 454 -4.46 -10.78 8.65
C PHE A 454 -3.23 -11.11 9.50
N HIS A 455 -2.70 -10.13 10.24
CA HIS A 455 -1.61 -10.36 11.20
C HIS A 455 -1.99 -11.32 12.32
N GLU A 456 -3.23 -11.23 12.84
CA GLU A 456 -3.72 -12.16 13.87
C GLU A 456 -3.77 -13.61 13.36
N LEU A 457 -4.11 -13.82 12.07
CA LEU A 457 -4.07 -15.14 11.45
C LEU A 457 -2.64 -15.74 11.49
N PHE A 458 -1.62 -14.93 11.17
CA PHE A 458 -0.21 -15.37 11.24
C PHE A 458 0.27 -15.59 12.68
N ALA A 459 -0.23 -14.81 13.64
CA ALA A 459 0.03 -15.03 15.06
C ALA A 459 -0.52 -16.38 15.52
N LEU A 460 -1.75 -16.75 15.13
CA LEU A 460 -2.33 -18.05 15.41
C LEU A 460 -1.52 -19.19 14.77
N SER A 461 -1.05 -19.01 13.53
CA SER A 461 -0.17 -19.97 12.87
C SER A 461 1.14 -20.17 13.64
N SER A 462 1.73 -19.11 14.21
CA SER A 462 2.94 -19.19 15.03
C SER A 462 2.72 -19.98 16.33
N VAL A 463 1.57 -19.79 16.99
CA VAL A 463 1.17 -20.59 18.17
C VAL A 463 1.09 -22.09 17.82
N ALA A 464 0.47 -22.42 16.70
CA ALA A 464 0.35 -23.79 16.21
C ALA A 464 1.72 -24.40 15.85
N ASN A 465 2.60 -23.63 15.21
CA ASN A 465 3.97 -24.05 14.92
C ASN A 465 4.75 -24.38 16.20
N LYS A 466 4.61 -23.53 17.22
CA LYS A 466 5.23 -23.75 18.53
C LYS A 466 4.68 -25.03 19.18
N ALA A 467 3.36 -25.23 19.17
CA ALA A 467 2.75 -26.42 19.72
C ALA A 467 3.21 -27.71 19.02
N PHE A 468 3.38 -27.70 17.69
CA PHE A 468 3.95 -28.83 16.98
C PHE A 468 5.40 -29.10 17.41
N GLN A 469 6.21 -28.04 17.62
CA GLN A 469 7.61 -28.16 18.03
C GLN A 469 7.73 -28.69 19.44
N ASP A 470 6.99 -28.14 20.40
CA ASP A 470 7.02 -28.49 21.82
C ASP A 470 6.41 -29.88 22.08
N GLY A 471 5.42 -30.27 21.28
CA GLY A 471 4.76 -31.55 21.34
C GLY A 471 5.57 -32.73 20.78
N GLU A 472 6.65 -32.45 20.03
CA GLU A 472 7.59 -33.41 19.45
C GLU A 472 6.93 -34.71 18.89
N PRO A 473 5.95 -34.59 17.95
CA PRO A 473 5.20 -35.76 17.48
C PRO A 473 6.10 -36.81 16.83
N TRP A 474 7.29 -36.44 16.32
CA TRP A 474 8.27 -37.37 15.76
C TRP A 474 8.90 -38.30 16.82
N LYS A 475 8.93 -37.90 18.12
CA LYS A 475 9.34 -38.75 19.23
C LYS A 475 8.13 -39.44 19.83
N ASN A 476 7.07 -38.68 20.11
CA ASN A 476 5.91 -39.10 20.87
C ASN A 476 5.03 -40.11 20.11
N ARG A 477 5.07 -40.20 18.78
CA ARG A 477 4.32 -41.23 18.04
C ARG A 477 4.64 -42.66 18.48
N GLU A 478 5.83 -42.91 19.06
CA GLU A 478 6.28 -44.24 19.55
C GLU A 478 6.31 -44.25 21.07
N ALA A 479 6.79 -43.17 21.73
CA ALA A 479 6.96 -43.09 23.17
C ALA A 479 5.65 -42.80 23.91
N ASP A 480 4.78 -41.95 23.33
CA ASP A 480 3.51 -41.51 23.90
C ASP A 480 2.49 -41.23 22.78
N PRO A 481 1.94 -42.31 22.16
CA PRO A 481 1.03 -42.16 21.01
C PRO A 481 -0.20 -41.29 21.32
N GLU A 482 -0.74 -41.34 22.53
CA GLU A 482 -1.88 -40.53 22.93
C GLU A 482 -1.62 -39.01 22.77
N LYS A 483 -0.48 -38.56 23.28
CA LYS A 483 -0.06 -37.19 23.19
C LYS A 483 0.16 -36.75 21.73
N ALA A 484 0.80 -37.58 20.92
CA ALA A 484 1.06 -37.27 19.51
C ALA A 484 -0.23 -37.23 18.68
N GLU A 485 -1.12 -38.21 18.88
CA GLU A 485 -2.38 -38.31 18.16
C GLU A 485 -3.33 -37.14 18.49
N ALA A 486 -3.47 -36.78 19.78
CA ALA A 486 -4.28 -35.67 20.23
C ALA A 486 -3.76 -34.32 19.65
N LEU A 487 -2.46 -34.12 19.66
CA LEU A 487 -1.84 -32.94 19.06
C LEU A 487 -2.09 -32.88 17.55
N LEU A 488 -1.88 -33.96 16.81
CA LEU A 488 -2.07 -34.00 15.36
C LEU A 488 -3.53 -33.83 14.97
N PHE A 489 -4.45 -34.41 15.74
CA PHE A 489 -5.89 -34.18 15.58
C PHE A 489 -6.21 -32.65 15.64
N GLU A 490 -5.79 -32.02 16.73
CA GLU A 490 -6.08 -30.58 16.94
C GLU A 490 -5.42 -29.69 15.87
N LEU A 491 -4.17 -29.97 15.49
CA LEU A 491 -3.48 -29.21 14.45
C LEU A 491 -4.11 -29.36 13.06
N CYS A 492 -4.62 -30.54 12.70
CA CYS A 492 -5.33 -30.73 11.42
C CYS A 492 -6.62 -29.87 11.37
N TYR A 493 -7.35 -29.82 12.48
CA TYR A 493 -8.56 -29.00 12.55
C TYR A 493 -8.25 -27.50 12.66
N LEU A 494 -7.16 -27.14 13.30
CA LEU A 494 -6.71 -25.74 13.32
C LEU A 494 -6.23 -25.29 11.93
N ILE A 495 -5.62 -26.16 11.14
CA ILE A 495 -5.32 -25.88 9.74
C ILE A 495 -6.63 -25.65 8.96
N LYS A 496 -7.66 -26.46 9.15
CA LYS A 496 -8.99 -26.24 8.56
C LYS A 496 -9.53 -24.85 8.92
N ASP A 497 -9.43 -24.44 10.18
CA ASP A 497 -9.86 -23.12 10.63
C ASP A 497 -9.04 -22.02 9.96
N LEU A 498 -7.71 -22.15 9.91
CA LEU A 498 -6.83 -21.20 9.21
C LEU A 498 -7.16 -21.08 7.72
N LEU A 499 -7.55 -22.19 7.04
CA LEU A 499 -7.95 -22.14 5.64
C LEU A 499 -9.22 -21.31 5.43
N ILE A 500 -10.21 -21.45 6.29
CA ILE A 500 -11.45 -20.64 6.23
C ILE A 500 -11.12 -19.15 6.46
N LEU A 501 -10.27 -18.85 7.46
CA LEU A 501 -9.88 -17.48 7.80
C LEU A 501 -9.03 -16.81 6.72
N MET A 502 -8.15 -17.57 6.04
CA MET A 502 -7.29 -17.01 4.99
C MET A 502 -7.93 -16.95 3.61
N HIS A 503 -9.01 -17.70 3.36
CA HIS A 503 -9.65 -17.76 2.05
C HIS A 503 -10.02 -16.38 1.47
N PRO A 504 -10.49 -15.39 2.24
CA PRO A 504 -10.69 -14.05 1.71
C PRO A 504 -9.42 -13.41 1.13
N TYR A 505 -8.27 -13.67 1.73
CA TYR A 505 -6.98 -13.07 1.36
C TYR A 505 -6.25 -13.82 0.25
N MET A 506 -6.19 -15.15 0.36
CA MET A 506 -5.42 -16.04 -0.52
C MET A 506 -6.30 -17.23 -0.97
N PRO A 507 -7.31 -16.98 -1.83
CA PRO A 507 -8.31 -17.98 -2.17
C PRO A 507 -7.74 -19.20 -2.88
N GLU A 508 -6.81 -19.03 -3.84
CA GLU A 508 -6.22 -20.15 -4.59
C GLU A 508 -5.38 -21.06 -3.72
N TYR A 509 -4.60 -20.46 -2.81
CA TYR A 509 -3.81 -21.24 -1.87
C TYR A 509 -4.70 -21.99 -0.86
N ALA A 510 -5.71 -21.33 -0.34
CA ALA A 510 -6.66 -21.94 0.60
C ALA A 510 -7.40 -23.13 -0.04
N ASP A 511 -7.89 -22.98 -1.27
CA ASP A 511 -8.57 -24.05 -2.02
C ASP A 511 -7.63 -25.21 -2.36
N ALA A 512 -6.39 -24.90 -2.76
CA ALA A 512 -5.39 -25.93 -3.04
C ALA A 512 -5.07 -26.78 -1.81
N VAL A 513 -4.87 -26.14 -0.62
CA VAL A 513 -4.63 -26.88 0.64
C VAL A 513 -5.89 -27.58 1.13
N ALA A 514 -7.07 -26.97 0.99
CA ALA A 514 -8.35 -27.60 1.33
C ALA A 514 -8.56 -28.92 0.59
N SER A 515 -8.11 -28.99 -0.68
CA SER A 515 -8.13 -30.21 -1.47
C SER A 515 -7.32 -31.35 -0.85
N PHE A 516 -6.22 -31.05 -0.14
CA PHE A 516 -5.41 -32.07 0.57
C PHE A 516 -6.16 -32.67 1.78
N LEU A 517 -7.12 -31.93 2.35
CA LEU A 517 -7.97 -32.38 3.44
C LEU A 517 -9.30 -32.95 2.95
N GLY A 518 -9.55 -32.98 1.63
CA GLY A 518 -10.81 -33.42 1.03
C GLY A 518 -11.99 -32.52 1.33
N ILE A 519 -11.75 -31.26 1.69
CA ILE A 519 -12.78 -30.27 2.00
C ILE A 519 -12.87 -29.19 0.92
N LYS A 520 -13.99 -28.44 0.91
CA LYS A 520 -14.20 -27.27 0.06
C LYS A 520 -14.60 -26.10 0.94
N ILE A 521 -14.16 -24.90 0.58
CA ILE A 521 -14.52 -23.66 1.26
C ILE A 521 -15.53 -22.91 0.40
N TRP A 522 -16.53 -22.33 1.06
CA TRP A 522 -17.58 -21.57 0.39
C TRP A 522 -17.00 -20.27 -0.19
N SER A 523 -16.92 -20.17 -1.49
CA SER A 523 -16.55 -18.92 -2.19
C SER A 523 -17.76 -18.03 -2.49
N GLY A 524 -18.94 -18.55 -2.31
CA GLY A 524 -20.28 -17.98 -2.38
C GLY A 524 -20.43 -16.75 -3.24
N ASN A 525 -20.54 -16.93 -4.54
CA ASN A 525 -20.88 -15.84 -5.43
C ASN A 525 -22.26 -16.11 -5.99
N VAL A 526 -23.28 -15.82 -5.19
CA VAL A 526 -24.59 -15.98 -5.73
C VAL A 526 -25.43 -14.78 -5.35
N PHE A 527 -25.27 -13.79 -6.18
CA PHE A 527 -26.24 -12.74 -6.26
C PHE A 527 -27.41 -13.25 -7.11
N ASP A 528 -28.42 -13.75 -6.44
CA ASP A 528 -29.70 -14.14 -7.04
C ASP A 528 -30.80 -13.25 -6.43
N TRP A 529 -31.39 -12.38 -7.25
CA TRP A 529 -32.43 -11.46 -6.80
C TRP A 529 -33.74 -12.14 -6.42
N GLU A 530 -34.04 -13.24 -7.08
CA GLU A 530 -35.24 -14.06 -6.76
C GLU A 530 -34.95 -14.98 -5.56
N HIS A 531 -33.69 -15.39 -5.39
CA HIS A 531 -33.20 -16.26 -4.33
C HIS A 531 -31.90 -15.71 -3.70
N PRO A 532 -31.98 -14.65 -2.87
CA PRO A 532 -30.84 -13.90 -2.39
C PRO A 532 -29.84 -14.71 -1.55
N VAL A 533 -30.17 -15.90 -1.17
CA VAL A 533 -29.28 -16.85 -0.49
C VAL A 533 -29.43 -18.21 -1.14
N GLN A 534 -28.54 -18.57 -2.05
CA GLN A 534 -28.46 -19.96 -2.48
C GLN A 534 -28.02 -20.84 -1.32
N PRO A 535 -28.62 -21.98 -1.11
CA PRO A 535 -28.23 -22.89 -0.04
C PRO A 535 -26.79 -23.36 -0.32
N ARG A 536 -25.90 -23.11 0.67
CA ARG A 536 -24.55 -23.68 0.65
C ARG A 536 -24.66 -25.21 0.55
N PRO A 537 -23.91 -25.87 -0.35
CA PRO A 537 -23.88 -27.33 -0.38
C PRO A 537 -23.44 -27.91 0.96
N GLU A 538 -24.02 -29.02 1.41
CA GLU A 538 -23.81 -29.61 2.74
C GLU A 538 -22.33 -29.87 3.09
N ASN A 539 -21.48 -30.16 2.09
CA ASN A 539 -20.05 -30.48 2.30
C ASN A 539 -19.12 -29.30 2.03
N VAL A 540 -19.61 -28.07 2.01
CA VAL A 540 -18.82 -26.86 1.78
C VAL A 540 -18.74 -26.05 3.06
N LEU A 541 -17.51 -25.78 3.53
CA LEU A 541 -17.24 -25.10 4.79
C LEU A 541 -17.33 -23.58 4.64
N ALA A 542 -17.81 -22.92 5.67
CA ALA A 542 -17.86 -21.46 5.79
C ALA A 542 -17.54 -21.03 7.23
N TRP A 543 -17.79 -19.77 7.55
CA TRP A 543 -17.44 -19.17 8.83
C TRP A 543 -18.05 -19.86 10.06
N ASP A 544 -19.25 -20.42 9.90
CA ASP A 544 -19.97 -21.19 10.94
C ASP A 544 -19.33 -22.57 11.26
N ASN A 545 -18.41 -23.05 10.42
CA ASN A 545 -17.67 -24.29 10.65
C ASN A 545 -16.32 -24.07 11.38
N LEU A 546 -16.01 -22.83 11.76
CA LEU A 546 -14.86 -22.55 12.61
C LEU A 546 -15.04 -23.21 13.97
N LEU A 547 -13.94 -23.70 14.54
CA LEU A 547 -13.89 -24.44 15.80
C LEU A 547 -14.60 -25.80 15.80
N GLU A 548 -15.26 -26.22 14.73
CA GLU A 548 -15.77 -27.60 14.62
C GLU A 548 -14.60 -28.60 14.54
N ARG A 549 -14.70 -29.69 15.30
CA ARG A 549 -13.71 -30.77 15.39
C ARG A 549 -14.31 -32.08 14.90
N ARG A 550 -14.88 -32.06 13.66
CA ARG A 550 -15.50 -33.23 13.03
C ARG A 550 -15.36 -33.15 11.49
N GLY A 551 -15.42 -34.27 10.81
CA GLY A 551 -15.52 -34.36 9.36
C GLY A 551 -14.17 -34.42 8.63
N LEU A 552 -13.02 -34.34 9.31
CA LEU A 552 -11.73 -34.60 8.70
C LEU A 552 -11.32 -36.05 8.95
N GLU A 553 -11.12 -36.81 7.87
CA GLU A 553 -10.77 -38.25 7.94
C GLU A 553 -9.36 -38.52 7.45
N ARG A 554 -8.99 -37.91 6.34
CA ARG A 554 -7.75 -38.22 5.66
C ARG A 554 -7.07 -36.97 5.09
N VAL A 555 -5.74 -37.03 5.08
CA VAL A 555 -4.86 -36.13 4.35
C VAL A 555 -4.43 -36.83 3.06
N GLN A 556 -4.70 -36.21 1.92
CA GLN A 556 -4.09 -36.62 0.65
C GLN A 556 -2.61 -36.16 0.62
N LYS A 557 -1.82 -36.70 -0.33
CA LYS A 557 -0.41 -36.35 -0.44
C LYS A 557 -0.24 -34.82 -0.61
N PRO A 558 0.27 -34.10 0.40
CA PRO A 558 0.47 -32.67 0.31
C PRO A 558 1.57 -32.33 -0.67
N ALA A 559 1.47 -31.17 -1.33
CA ALA A 559 2.48 -30.64 -2.22
C ALA A 559 2.90 -29.23 -1.76
N ILE A 560 4.15 -28.88 -2.02
CA ILE A 560 4.65 -27.54 -1.78
C ILE A 560 4.07 -26.64 -2.88
N ILE A 561 3.20 -25.70 -2.50
CA ILE A 561 2.54 -24.73 -3.40
C ILE A 561 3.45 -23.51 -3.57
N PHE A 562 3.92 -22.94 -2.48
CA PHE A 562 4.82 -21.78 -2.48
C PHE A 562 6.24 -22.17 -2.14
N LYS A 563 7.19 -21.59 -2.86
CA LYS A 563 8.63 -21.75 -2.62
C LYS A 563 9.22 -20.42 -2.13
N THR A 564 10.35 -20.51 -1.45
CA THR A 564 11.15 -19.33 -1.10
C THR A 564 11.60 -18.59 -2.36
N LEU A 565 11.69 -17.27 -2.22
CA LEU A 565 12.23 -16.39 -3.24
C LEU A 565 13.73 -16.27 -3.03
N GLU A 566 14.51 -16.69 -4.03
CA GLU A 566 15.97 -16.69 -3.96
C GLU A 566 16.54 -15.30 -4.28
N ASN A 567 17.72 -14.99 -3.72
CA ASN A 567 18.36 -13.68 -3.89
C ASN A 567 18.59 -13.32 -5.36
N ASP A 568 19.00 -14.28 -6.18
CA ASP A 568 19.26 -14.06 -7.61
C ASP A 568 17.95 -13.70 -8.37
N ALA A 569 16.83 -14.33 -7.99
CA ALA A 569 15.54 -14.00 -8.57
C ALA A 569 15.10 -12.58 -8.21
N ILE A 570 15.28 -12.18 -6.96
CA ILE A 570 14.96 -10.83 -6.49
C ILE A 570 15.84 -9.78 -7.16
N ALA A 571 17.14 -10.03 -7.31
CA ALA A 571 18.04 -9.14 -8.04
C ALA A 571 17.59 -8.97 -9.50
N ALA A 572 17.19 -10.07 -10.15
CA ALA A 572 16.67 -10.05 -11.51
C ALA A 572 15.33 -9.27 -11.63
N TYR A 573 14.42 -9.40 -10.67
CA TYR A 573 13.17 -8.63 -10.67
C TYR A 573 13.44 -7.15 -10.42
N ARG A 574 14.33 -6.82 -9.49
CA ARG A 574 14.73 -5.43 -9.22
C ARG A 574 15.30 -4.74 -10.46
N GLU A 575 16.16 -5.44 -11.21
CA GLU A 575 16.70 -4.94 -12.49
C GLU A 575 15.60 -4.83 -13.55
N ARG A 576 14.77 -5.88 -13.70
CA ARG A 576 13.73 -5.95 -14.73
C ARG A 576 12.68 -4.85 -14.58
N TYR A 577 12.30 -4.52 -13.34
CA TYR A 577 11.24 -3.55 -13.05
C TYR A 577 11.77 -2.18 -12.60
N ALA A 578 13.06 -1.92 -12.76
CA ALA A 578 13.64 -0.60 -12.56
C ALA A 578 13.24 0.38 -13.68
N GLY A 579 13.18 1.67 -13.36
CA GLY A 579 12.86 2.72 -14.30
C GLY A 579 11.39 2.78 -14.72
N SER A 580 11.12 3.52 -15.80
CA SER A 580 9.76 3.69 -16.35
C SER A 580 9.37 2.57 -17.33
N GLN A 581 8.06 2.35 -17.50
CA GLN A 581 7.53 1.43 -18.50
C GLN A 581 8.07 1.72 -19.92
N LYS A 582 8.21 3.00 -20.27
CA LYS A 582 8.73 3.44 -21.58
C LYS A 582 10.19 3.02 -21.78
N GLU A 583 11.03 3.18 -20.76
CA GLU A 583 12.43 2.77 -20.77
C GLU A 583 12.54 1.24 -20.87
N ARG A 584 11.73 0.51 -20.10
CA ARG A 584 11.67 -0.96 -20.12
C ARG A 584 11.23 -1.48 -21.50
N ALA A 585 10.22 -0.91 -22.13
CA ALA A 585 9.77 -1.27 -23.46
C ALA A 585 10.85 -1.01 -24.53
N ALA A 586 11.57 0.12 -24.43
CA ALA A 586 12.67 0.43 -25.34
C ALA A 586 13.85 -0.57 -25.18
N GLN A 587 14.15 -1.01 -23.95
CA GLN A 587 15.18 -2.03 -23.70
C GLN A 587 14.75 -3.40 -24.22
N ALA A 588 13.49 -3.79 -24.05
CA ALA A 588 12.93 -5.03 -24.57
C ALA A 588 12.98 -5.08 -26.11
N GLY A 589 12.63 -3.97 -26.78
CA GLY A 589 12.75 -3.83 -28.22
C GLY A 589 14.20 -3.97 -28.73
N LYS A 590 15.18 -3.40 -28.02
CA LYS A 590 16.60 -3.56 -28.35
C LYS A 590 17.09 -5.00 -28.16
N ARG A 591 16.63 -5.70 -27.10
CA ARG A 591 16.95 -7.12 -26.87
C ARG A 591 16.32 -8.04 -27.94
N ALA A 592 15.12 -7.74 -28.40
CA ALA A 592 14.44 -8.50 -29.47
C ALA A 592 15.11 -8.30 -30.83
N ALA A 593 15.47 -7.06 -31.18
CA ALA A 593 16.21 -6.76 -32.43
C ALA A 593 17.61 -7.38 -32.43
N GLY A 594 18.30 -7.44 -31.29
CA GLY A 594 19.59 -8.10 -31.15
C GLY A 594 19.53 -9.63 -31.31
N LYS A 595 18.38 -10.26 -30.93
CA LYS A 595 18.16 -11.69 -31.14
C LYS A 595 17.82 -12.06 -32.61
N GLN A 596 17.16 -11.15 -33.34
CA GLN A 596 16.88 -11.34 -34.77
C GLN A 596 18.14 -11.14 -35.63
N ALA A 597 19.08 -10.29 -35.24
CA ALA A 597 20.35 -10.11 -35.95
C ALA A 597 21.35 -11.24 -35.71
N GLY A 598 21.13 -12.12 -34.73
CA GLY A 598 22.00 -13.29 -34.42
C GLY A 598 21.53 -14.63 -34.97
N GLY A 599 20.43 -14.66 -35.75
CA GLY A 599 19.73 -15.87 -36.18
C GLY A 599 20.04 -16.42 -37.59
N GLU A 600 20.90 -15.74 -38.38
CA GLU A 600 21.32 -16.25 -39.70
C GLU A 600 22.83 -16.39 -39.77
N GLN A 601 23.37 -17.48 -39.26
CA GLN A 601 24.50 -18.24 -39.81
C GLN A 601 24.65 -19.53 -39.00
N GLY A 602 24.13 -20.59 -39.58
CA GLY A 602 24.28 -21.94 -39.10
C GLY A 602 25.48 -22.62 -39.71
N GLY A 603 26.22 -23.32 -38.87
CA GLY A 603 26.88 -24.53 -39.27
C GLY A 603 28.39 -24.57 -39.38
N LYS A 604 28.96 -25.31 -38.48
CA LYS A 604 30.18 -26.15 -38.57
C LYS A 604 31.44 -25.74 -37.78
N LYS A 605 31.61 -26.48 -36.71
CA LYS A 605 32.81 -27.19 -36.22
C LYS A 605 34.18 -26.52 -36.16
N GLN A 606 34.71 -26.65 -35.01
CA GLN A 606 36.02 -27.18 -34.55
C GLN A 606 37.01 -26.23 -33.92
N GLN A 607 37.24 -26.55 -32.65
CA GLN A 607 38.53 -26.57 -31.89
C GLN A 607 39.74 -25.76 -32.40
N ASN A 608 40.30 -24.91 -31.62
CA ASN A 608 41.53 -25.03 -30.88
C ASN A 608 42.20 -23.66 -30.61
N ALA A 609 42.62 -23.50 -29.37
CA ALA A 609 43.88 -22.93 -28.85
C ALA A 609 44.51 -21.70 -29.45
N GLY A 610 44.76 -20.74 -28.57
CA GLY A 610 46.09 -20.10 -28.45
C GLY A 610 46.27 -18.72 -29.04
N GLY A 611 46.48 -17.71 -28.17
CA GLY A 611 47.60 -16.83 -28.32
C GLY A 611 47.41 -15.43 -28.90
N LYS A 612 47.52 -14.46 -27.98
CA LYS A 612 48.30 -13.19 -28.07
C LYS A 612 47.94 -12.09 -29.07
N ASN A 613 47.68 -10.95 -28.45
CA ASN A 613 48.13 -9.57 -28.72
C ASN A 613 48.12 -9.03 -30.16
N THR A 614 47.47 -7.89 -30.40
CA THR A 614 48.06 -6.53 -30.46
C THR A 614 47.06 -5.49 -30.97
N SER A 615 47.05 -4.39 -30.27
CA SER A 615 46.87 -2.98 -30.63
C SER A 615 46.25 -2.55 -31.96
N GLY A 616 45.32 -1.58 -31.88
CA GLY A 616 44.99 -0.66 -32.96
C GLY A 616 43.84 0.30 -32.63
N ASN A 617 44.20 1.54 -32.46
CA ASN A 617 43.37 2.73 -32.24
C ASN A 617 42.18 2.88 -33.17
N ALA A 618 41.02 3.38 -32.74
CA ALA A 618 40.58 4.77 -32.87
C ALA A 618 39.09 5.01 -32.60
N ALA A 619 38.86 6.18 -31.99
CA ALA A 619 37.69 7.03 -32.02
C ALA A 619 36.56 6.82 -31.02
N GLN A 620 36.59 7.71 -30.04
CA GLN A 620 35.63 8.06 -29.00
C GLN A 620 34.22 8.28 -29.51
N LYS A 621 33.24 7.66 -28.80
CA LYS A 621 31.96 8.26 -28.42
C LYS A 621 31.67 7.89 -27.00
N SER A 622 31.41 8.90 -26.19
CA SER A 622 31.23 8.89 -24.76
C SER A 622 30.07 7.95 -24.32
N PRO A 623 30.27 7.13 -23.28
CA PRO A 623 29.19 6.41 -22.63
C PRO A 623 28.59 7.24 -21.49
N GLU A 624 27.29 7.31 -21.42
CA GLU A 624 26.55 7.74 -20.24
C GLU A 624 26.94 6.91 -19.01
N LYS A 625 27.19 7.62 -17.92
CA LYS A 625 27.67 7.07 -16.65
C LYS A 625 26.66 6.07 -16.07
N GLN A 626 26.97 4.79 -16.13
CA GLN A 626 26.57 3.83 -15.11
C GLN A 626 27.08 4.35 -13.76
N LYS A 627 26.21 4.48 -12.74
CA LYS A 627 26.68 4.70 -11.37
C LYS A 627 27.58 3.52 -11.01
N ALA A 628 28.83 3.78 -10.89
CA ALA A 628 29.80 2.82 -10.39
C ALA A 628 29.39 2.40 -8.96
N LYS A 629 29.61 1.14 -8.61
CA LYS A 629 29.54 0.65 -7.23
C LYS A 629 30.35 1.64 -6.36
N PRO A 630 29.82 2.13 -5.22
CA PRO A 630 30.58 3.08 -4.40
C PRO A 630 31.94 2.49 -4.02
N ASP A 631 32.97 3.27 -4.09
CA ASP A 631 34.39 2.86 -3.81
C ASP A 631 34.55 2.20 -2.43
N TRP A 632 33.59 2.42 -1.50
CA TRP A 632 33.58 1.88 -0.15
C TRP A 632 32.79 0.58 0.02
N ALA A 633 32.03 0.13 -0.98
CA ALA A 633 31.09 -1.01 -0.85
C ALA A 633 31.76 -2.37 -0.60
N ASP A 634 33.05 -2.50 -0.86
CA ASP A 634 33.86 -3.70 -0.60
C ASP A 634 34.74 -3.58 0.65
N ILE A 635 34.64 -2.47 1.40
CA ILE A 635 35.41 -2.24 2.64
C ILE A 635 34.66 -2.89 3.82
N PRO A 636 35.32 -3.70 4.66
CA PRO A 636 34.73 -4.27 5.87
C PRO A 636 34.14 -3.18 6.79
N PRO A 637 32.97 -3.44 7.45
CA PRO A 637 32.29 -2.44 8.29
C PRO A 637 33.17 -1.82 9.40
N GLU A 638 34.06 -2.61 10.00
CA GLU A 638 35.02 -2.12 11.01
C GLU A 638 35.95 -1.08 10.43
N LYS A 639 36.45 -1.33 9.22
CA LYS A 639 37.36 -0.39 8.52
C LYS A 639 36.59 0.83 8.01
N LEU A 640 35.31 0.68 7.60
CA LEU A 640 34.43 1.81 7.29
C LEU A 640 34.28 2.73 8.51
N PHE A 641 34.03 2.16 9.70
CA PHE A 641 33.96 2.95 10.92
C PHE A 641 35.28 3.70 11.20
N THR A 642 36.38 2.98 11.18
CA THR A 642 37.70 3.54 11.54
C THR A 642 38.16 4.64 10.59
N ASP A 643 37.96 4.45 9.29
CA ASP A 643 38.53 5.32 8.25
C ASP A 643 37.56 6.45 7.83
N TYR A 644 36.25 6.28 8.01
CA TYR A 644 35.29 7.23 7.44
C TYR A 644 34.33 7.85 8.47
N ILE A 645 33.87 7.13 9.51
CA ILE A 645 32.85 7.63 10.42
C ILE A 645 33.46 8.39 11.59
N SER A 646 33.02 9.62 11.82
CA SER A 646 33.41 10.43 12.97
C SER A 646 32.25 10.57 13.94
N LEU A 647 32.41 9.95 15.13
CA LEU A 647 31.51 10.08 16.25
C LEU A 647 32.19 10.83 17.39
N LYS A 648 31.43 11.68 18.07
CA LYS A 648 31.92 12.39 19.28
C LYS A 648 30.80 12.59 20.29
N THR A 649 31.16 12.82 21.53
CA THR A 649 30.23 13.25 22.57
C THR A 649 29.78 14.68 22.32
N ALA A 650 28.54 14.96 22.66
CA ALA A 650 27.96 16.29 22.53
C ALA A 650 26.84 16.48 23.58
N LYS A 651 26.37 17.71 23.76
CA LYS A 651 25.30 18.06 24.69
C LYS A 651 24.22 18.87 24.01
N ILE A 652 22.97 18.57 24.29
CA ILE A 652 21.83 19.34 23.77
C ILE A 652 21.67 20.62 24.60
N ILE A 653 21.78 21.77 23.94
CA ILE A 653 21.71 23.10 24.60
C ILE A 653 20.30 23.65 24.60
N SER A 654 19.60 23.55 23.44
CA SER A 654 18.22 23.98 23.30
C SER A 654 17.47 23.08 22.34
N VAL A 655 16.15 22.97 22.57
CA VAL A 655 15.23 22.19 21.74
C VAL A 655 14.02 23.03 21.41
N GLU A 656 13.72 23.19 20.13
CA GLU A 656 12.55 23.90 19.66
C GLU A 656 11.74 22.98 18.73
N LYS A 657 10.40 23.11 18.73
CA LYS A 657 9.57 22.39 17.76
C LYS A 657 9.81 22.94 16.36
N HIS A 658 9.90 22.06 15.39
CA HIS A 658 10.03 22.49 13.99
C HIS A 658 8.75 23.21 13.53
N PRO A 659 8.83 24.42 12.92
CA PRO A 659 7.65 25.23 12.59
C PRO A 659 6.69 24.55 11.61
N ASP A 660 7.20 23.67 10.72
CA ASP A 660 6.42 23.02 9.66
C ASP A 660 6.38 21.48 9.82
N ALA A 661 6.72 20.93 11.00
CA ALA A 661 6.75 19.47 11.20
C ALA A 661 6.59 19.05 12.66
N ASP A 662 5.39 18.63 13.05
CA ASP A 662 5.01 18.23 14.42
C ASP A 662 5.87 17.11 15.03
N LYS A 663 6.52 16.29 14.22
CA LYS A 663 7.34 15.14 14.66
C LYS A 663 8.83 15.47 14.76
N LEU A 664 9.23 16.69 14.43
CA LEU A 664 10.64 17.06 14.42
C LEU A 664 10.94 18.12 15.49
N PHE A 665 12.09 17.94 16.14
CA PHE A 665 12.76 18.97 16.90
C PHE A 665 13.90 19.62 16.12
N VAL A 666 14.13 20.88 16.37
CA VAL A 666 15.33 21.63 15.98
C VAL A 666 16.19 21.77 17.25
N GLU A 667 17.34 21.15 17.25
CA GLU A 667 18.20 21.07 18.42
C GLU A 667 19.50 21.83 18.19
N THR A 668 19.88 22.65 19.16
CA THR A 668 21.19 23.28 19.21
C THR A 668 22.10 22.42 20.07
N ILE A 669 23.24 22.00 19.50
CA ILE A 669 24.15 21.05 20.12
C ILE A 669 25.48 21.74 20.42
N ASP A 670 25.98 21.61 21.67
CA ASP A 670 27.35 21.81 22.01
C ASP A 670 28.14 20.55 21.65
N ASP A 671 28.98 20.64 20.64
CA ASP A 671 29.81 19.58 20.11
C ASP A 671 31.31 19.82 20.34
N GLY A 672 31.60 20.75 21.24
CA GLY A 672 32.98 21.20 21.54
C GLY A 672 33.51 22.21 20.54
N SER A 673 32.74 22.67 19.56
CA SER A 673 33.11 23.73 18.63
C SER A 673 32.61 25.10 19.10
N GLU A 674 33.30 26.22 18.72
CA GLU A 674 32.94 27.57 19.17
C GLU A 674 31.56 28.07 18.67
N SER A 675 30.97 27.46 17.63
CA SER A 675 29.79 28.00 16.93
C SER A 675 28.45 27.31 17.23
N GLY A 676 28.42 26.25 18.04
CA GLY A 676 27.23 25.44 18.21
C GLY A 676 26.76 24.78 16.91
N ARG A 677 26.07 23.63 16.97
CA ARG A 677 25.63 22.87 15.79
C ARG A 677 24.09 22.71 15.82
N ILE A 678 23.45 22.90 14.69
CA ILE A 678 22.02 22.62 14.55
C ILE A 678 21.84 21.23 13.93
N ILE A 679 21.03 20.40 14.61
CA ILE A 679 20.56 19.13 14.07
C ILE A 679 19.03 19.04 14.16
N LEU A 680 18.42 18.19 13.35
CA LEU A 680 17.00 17.88 13.41
C LEU A 680 16.83 16.41 13.77
N SER A 681 15.98 16.14 14.76
CA SER A 681 15.65 14.79 15.20
C SER A 681 14.18 14.47 15.14
N GLY A 682 13.85 13.19 15.02
CA GLY A 682 12.48 12.67 15.05
C GLY A 682 11.97 12.37 16.48
N LEU A 683 12.47 13.03 17.50
CA LEU A 683 12.24 12.71 18.90
C LEU A 683 10.95 13.32 19.50
N ALA A 684 10.29 14.23 18.80
CA ALA A 684 9.08 14.89 19.28
C ALA A 684 7.91 13.96 19.69
N PRO A 685 7.74 12.76 19.14
CA PRO A 685 6.73 11.80 19.62
C PRO A 685 7.08 11.13 20.97
N TYR A 686 8.34 11.17 21.39
CA TYR A 686 8.86 10.37 22.52
C TYR A 686 9.29 11.21 23.71
N PHE A 687 9.61 12.50 23.50
CA PHE A 687 10.14 13.39 24.53
C PHE A 687 9.45 14.76 24.52
N ALA A 688 9.33 15.37 25.68
CA ALA A 688 9.10 16.82 25.74
C ALA A 688 10.43 17.57 25.54
N PRO A 689 10.42 18.80 24.98
CA PRO A 689 11.63 19.57 24.75
C PRO A 689 12.51 19.73 26.00
N GLU A 690 11.88 19.89 27.15
CA GLU A 690 12.53 20.10 28.44
C GLU A 690 13.28 18.85 28.95
N GLU A 691 12.87 17.67 28.51
CA GLU A 691 13.53 16.40 28.88
C GLU A 691 14.83 16.18 28.09
N LEU A 692 14.97 16.81 26.94
CA LEU A 692 16.14 16.69 26.08
C LEU A 692 17.21 17.74 26.37
N VAL A 693 16.85 18.91 26.88
CA VAL A 693 17.80 19.97 27.20
C VAL A 693 18.75 19.51 28.30
N GLY A 694 20.04 19.60 28.02
CA GLY A 694 21.12 19.15 28.92
C GLY A 694 21.47 17.67 28.78
N ALA A 695 20.82 16.91 27.90
CA ALA A 695 21.15 15.51 27.66
C ALA A 695 22.51 15.36 26.97
N ASP A 696 23.31 14.42 27.48
CA ASP A 696 24.55 13.99 26.85
C ASP A 696 24.22 13.00 25.73
N ILE A 697 24.78 13.21 24.52
CA ILE A 697 24.51 12.41 23.32
C ILE A 697 25.80 12.00 22.62
N ILE A 698 25.69 11.00 21.74
CA ILE A 698 26.74 10.72 20.74
C ILE A 698 26.25 11.29 19.41
N LEU A 699 27.09 12.13 18.80
CA LEU A 699 26.84 12.84 17.56
C LEU A 699 27.67 12.25 16.42
N ALA A 700 27.02 11.88 15.33
CA ALA A 700 27.67 11.64 14.03
C ALA A 700 27.90 13.00 13.36
N GLU A 701 29.14 13.49 13.43
CA GLU A 701 29.47 14.89 13.12
C GLU A 701 29.78 15.13 11.64
N ASN A 702 30.24 14.11 10.93
CA ASN A 702 30.72 14.25 9.55
C ASN A 702 29.72 13.73 8.50
N LEU A 703 28.44 13.63 8.84
CA LEU A 703 27.38 13.42 7.85
C LEU A 703 27.21 14.66 6.97
N LYS A 704 26.98 14.46 5.67
CA LYS A 704 26.64 15.57 4.76
C LYS A 704 25.42 16.31 5.27
N PRO A 705 25.45 17.65 5.36
CA PRO A 705 24.29 18.43 5.78
C PRO A 705 23.07 18.11 4.93
N ARG A 706 21.91 17.96 5.60
CA ARG A 706 20.65 17.63 4.95
C ARG A 706 19.59 18.68 5.29
N LYS A 707 19.00 19.26 4.24
CA LYS A 707 17.89 20.20 4.42
C LYS A 707 16.58 19.44 4.59
N MET A 708 15.92 19.59 5.74
CA MET A 708 14.64 19.00 6.05
C MET A 708 13.62 20.13 6.30
N ARG A 709 12.57 20.22 5.46
CA ARG A 709 11.51 21.22 5.51
C ARG A 709 12.02 22.68 5.75
N GLY A 710 13.07 23.06 5.07
CA GLY A 710 13.59 24.43 5.12
C GLY A 710 14.77 24.64 6.06
N ILE A 711 14.98 23.82 7.08
CA ILE A 711 16.10 23.91 8.05
C ILE A 711 17.16 22.87 7.72
N GLU A 712 18.43 23.25 7.85
CA GLU A 712 19.57 22.40 7.55
C GLU A 712 20.06 21.67 8.80
N SER A 713 20.02 20.33 8.80
CA SER A 713 20.61 19.48 9.83
C SER A 713 22.06 19.17 9.50
N LYS A 714 22.97 19.41 10.43
CA LYS A 714 24.44 19.24 10.27
C LYS A 714 24.99 18.09 11.10
N GLY A 715 24.30 16.98 11.15
CA GLY A 715 24.68 15.79 11.90
C GLY A 715 23.48 14.98 12.31
N MET A 716 23.72 13.94 13.08
CA MET A 716 22.68 13.03 13.59
C MET A 716 23.09 12.54 14.99
N LEU A 717 22.16 12.58 15.94
CA LEU A 717 22.35 11.91 17.24
C LEU A 717 22.00 10.42 17.12
N LEU A 718 22.55 9.61 18.01
CA LEU A 718 22.30 8.17 18.08
C LEU A 718 21.29 7.85 19.19
N ALA A 719 20.32 7.00 18.89
CA ALA A 719 19.31 6.53 19.82
C ALA A 719 18.90 5.08 19.54
N SER A 720 18.26 4.43 20.49
CA SER A 720 17.72 3.07 20.33
C SER A 720 16.32 2.98 20.92
N HIS A 721 15.45 2.19 20.28
CA HIS A 721 14.08 1.94 20.72
C HIS A 721 14.04 0.76 21.69
N TYR A 722 13.13 0.82 22.67
CA TYR A 722 12.81 -0.29 23.55
C TYR A 722 11.33 -0.27 23.93
N THR A 723 10.85 -1.41 24.41
CA THR A 723 9.48 -1.51 24.95
C THR A 723 9.56 -1.57 26.46
N ASP A 724 8.88 -0.66 27.13
CA ASP A 724 8.80 -0.59 28.59
C ASP A 724 7.96 -1.75 29.16
N ALA A 725 7.98 -1.93 30.48
CA ALA A 725 7.25 -2.99 31.17
C ALA A 725 5.71 -2.90 31.02
N ASP A 726 5.19 -1.74 30.69
CA ASP A 726 3.77 -1.47 30.37
C ASP A 726 3.39 -1.70 28.91
N GLY A 727 4.35 -2.12 28.04
CA GLY A 727 4.15 -2.33 26.61
C GLY A 727 4.30 -1.07 25.75
N THR A 728 4.67 0.06 26.35
CA THR A 728 4.85 1.33 25.62
C THR A 728 6.20 1.37 24.91
N GLU A 729 6.20 1.76 23.63
CA GLU A 729 7.44 2.00 22.89
C GLU A 729 8.10 3.30 23.34
N ARG A 730 9.37 3.21 23.71
CA ARG A 730 10.20 4.33 24.17
C ARG A 730 11.52 4.40 23.40
N VAL A 731 12.20 5.52 23.54
CA VAL A 731 13.52 5.78 22.95
C VAL A 731 14.50 6.12 24.04
N GLU A 732 15.70 5.56 23.96
CA GLU A 732 16.84 5.93 24.82
C GLU A 732 17.95 6.53 23.94
N LEU A 733 18.47 7.68 24.35
CA LEU A 733 19.58 8.34 23.68
C LEU A 733 20.90 7.65 24.03
N VAL A 734 21.77 7.47 23.04
CA VAL A 734 23.14 7.02 23.28
C VAL A 734 23.96 8.21 23.75
N GLY A 735 24.46 8.15 24.97
CA GLY A 735 25.26 9.22 25.56
C GLY A 735 26.28 8.71 26.56
N MET A 736 27.22 9.57 26.96
CA MET A 736 28.21 9.31 28.01
C MET A 736 28.12 10.42 29.06
N PRO A 737 27.36 10.19 30.17
CA PRO A 737 27.21 11.22 31.20
C PRO A 737 28.55 11.70 31.77
N GLY A 738 28.74 13.01 31.76
CA GLY A 738 29.94 13.69 32.32
C GLY A 738 31.15 13.66 31.40
N ALA A 739 31.05 13.18 30.18
CA ALA A 739 32.13 13.35 29.21
C ALA A 739 32.12 14.78 28.66
N ALA A 740 33.32 15.37 28.45
CA ALA A 740 33.43 16.66 27.80
C ALA A 740 32.92 16.62 26.35
N ALA A 741 32.15 17.64 25.93
CA ALA A 741 31.68 17.75 24.56
C ALA A 741 32.88 17.76 23.58
N GLY A 742 32.74 17.11 22.45
CA GLY A 742 33.77 16.94 21.44
C GLY A 742 34.76 15.80 21.69
N THR A 743 34.56 14.97 22.72
CA THR A 743 35.43 13.80 22.96
C THR A 743 35.15 12.71 21.90
N PRO A 744 36.22 12.23 21.18
CA PRO A 744 36.03 11.21 20.14
C PRO A 744 35.55 9.87 20.70
N VAL A 745 34.74 9.17 19.90
CA VAL A 745 34.31 7.79 20.13
C VAL A 745 35.20 6.85 19.31
N THR A 746 35.68 5.78 19.93
CA THR A 746 36.55 4.78 19.30
C THR A 746 35.97 3.39 19.39
N LEU A 747 36.47 2.45 18.58
CA LEU A 747 36.14 1.01 18.70
C LEU A 747 37.09 0.33 19.70
N GLU A 748 36.61 -0.66 20.39
CA GLU A 748 37.41 -1.56 21.22
C GLU A 748 38.46 -2.27 20.37
N GLY A 749 39.73 -2.26 20.86
CA GLY A 749 40.87 -2.90 20.18
C GLY A 749 41.37 -2.14 18.94
N ALA A 750 40.83 -0.96 18.66
CA ALA A 750 41.38 -0.10 17.60
C ALA A 750 42.66 0.53 18.14
N GLU A 751 43.83 0.10 17.64
CA GLU A 751 45.10 0.78 17.89
C GLU A 751 45.07 2.19 17.30
N ALA A 752 45.52 3.18 18.03
CA ALA A 752 45.66 4.54 17.51
C ALA A 752 46.64 4.50 16.34
N ALA A 753 46.15 4.65 15.13
CA ALA A 753 46.98 4.71 13.94
C ALA A 753 47.99 5.87 14.07
N THR A 754 49.25 5.60 13.83
CA THR A 754 50.32 6.63 13.85
C THR A 754 50.91 6.74 12.43
N PRO A 755 50.62 7.80 11.66
CA PRO A 755 49.82 8.99 12.00
C PRO A 755 48.30 8.72 12.04
N PRO A 756 47.50 9.58 12.74
CA PRO A 756 46.05 9.44 12.79
C PRO A 756 45.42 9.44 11.40
N VAL A 757 44.49 8.54 11.14
CA VAL A 757 43.74 8.51 9.87
C VAL A 757 42.90 9.78 9.76
N GLN A 758 43.14 10.56 8.70
CA GLN A 758 42.38 11.76 8.43
C GLN A 758 41.03 11.35 7.82
N LYS A 759 39.96 11.35 8.62
CA LYS A 759 38.60 11.01 8.17
C LYS A 759 38.06 12.07 7.20
N PRO A 760 37.21 11.70 6.23
CA PRO A 760 36.56 12.64 5.33
C PRO A 760 35.76 13.71 6.07
N GLN A 761 35.77 14.95 5.59
CA GLN A 761 35.00 16.05 6.17
C GLN A 761 33.49 15.85 6.05
N ALA A 762 33.03 15.10 5.04
CA ALA A 762 31.63 14.77 4.86
C ALA A 762 31.45 13.41 4.20
N ILE A 763 30.54 12.58 4.77
CA ILE A 763 30.17 11.26 4.26
C ILE A 763 28.68 11.20 3.93
N ASP A 764 28.31 10.37 2.96
CA ASP A 764 26.91 10.11 2.66
C ASP A 764 26.27 9.22 3.74
N ALA A 765 24.97 9.39 3.99
CA ALA A 765 24.21 8.57 4.93
C ALA A 765 24.25 7.08 4.56
N GLU A 766 24.32 6.74 3.26
CA GLU A 766 24.44 5.35 2.79
C GLU A 766 25.73 4.69 3.32
N LEU A 767 26.83 5.40 3.37
CA LEU A 767 28.09 4.90 3.94
C LEU A 767 27.96 4.73 5.46
N PHE A 768 27.34 5.69 6.15
CA PHE A 768 27.13 5.61 7.59
C PHE A 768 26.32 4.37 7.98
N PHE A 769 25.19 4.15 7.32
CA PHE A 769 24.30 3.00 7.59
C PHE A 769 24.84 1.66 7.04
N ALA A 770 25.94 1.66 6.28
CA ALA A 770 26.64 0.43 5.92
C ALA A 770 27.39 -0.20 7.10
N VAL A 771 27.62 0.56 8.17
CA VAL A 771 28.16 0.04 9.43
C VAL A 771 26.99 -0.28 10.36
N PRO A 772 26.80 -1.55 10.79
CA PRO A 772 25.75 -1.91 11.73
C PRO A 772 26.08 -1.37 13.14
N PHE A 773 25.18 -0.55 13.67
CA PHE A 773 25.20 -0.09 15.05
C PHE A 773 24.19 -0.89 15.85
N THR A 774 24.62 -1.53 16.92
CA THR A 774 23.80 -2.42 17.76
C THR A 774 23.97 -2.15 19.25
N VAL A 775 23.03 -2.62 20.06
CA VAL A 775 23.19 -2.77 21.50
C VAL A 775 23.25 -4.27 21.79
N GLU A 776 24.28 -4.70 22.50
CA GLU A 776 24.49 -6.10 22.90
C GLU A 776 24.81 -6.15 24.41
N ASP A 777 23.93 -6.77 25.17
CA ASP A 777 24.00 -6.82 26.64
C ASP A 777 24.25 -5.44 27.27
N PHE A 778 23.38 -4.46 26.92
CA PHE A 778 23.43 -3.04 27.29
C PHE A 778 24.60 -2.23 26.72
N ARG A 779 25.54 -2.82 25.99
CA ARG A 779 26.71 -2.16 25.43
C ARG A 779 26.47 -1.73 23.99
N VAL A 780 26.81 -0.49 23.67
CA VAL A 780 26.67 0.03 22.32
C VAL A 780 27.87 -0.41 21.48
N CYS A 781 27.57 -1.06 20.34
CA CYS A 781 28.56 -1.64 19.43
C CYS A 781 28.44 -1.04 18.04
N ALA A 782 29.55 -0.99 17.30
CA ALA A 782 29.58 -0.77 15.87
C ALA A 782 30.40 -1.88 15.21
N ALA A 783 29.90 -2.46 14.11
CA ALA A 783 30.53 -3.59 13.44
C ALA A 783 30.86 -4.78 14.40
N GLY A 784 30.03 -5.02 15.41
CA GLY A 784 30.24 -6.08 16.41
C GLY A 784 31.30 -5.80 17.48
N LYS A 785 31.87 -4.58 17.54
CA LYS A 785 32.83 -4.17 18.56
C LYS A 785 32.28 -3.03 19.41
N GLN A 786 32.64 -2.98 20.70
CA GLN A 786 32.19 -1.95 21.63
C GLN A 786 32.64 -0.53 21.22
N LEU A 787 31.76 0.43 21.40
CA LEU A 787 32.10 1.84 21.32
C LEU A 787 32.59 2.35 22.66
N LEU A 788 33.71 3.06 22.64
CA LEU A 788 34.41 3.57 23.82
C LEU A 788 34.57 5.10 23.76
N VAL A 789 34.42 5.76 24.90
CA VAL A 789 34.77 7.17 25.13
C VAL A 789 35.83 7.21 26.21
N ASN A 790 37.02 7.72 25.90
CA ASN A 790 38.18 7.71 26.84
C ASN A 790 38.44 6.31 27.43
N GLY A 791 38.35 5.25 26.64
CA GLY A 791 38.54 3.87 27.02
C GLY A 791 37.42 3.25 27.88
N LYS A 792 36.31 3.95 28.14
CA LYS A 792 35.15 3.47 28.84
C LYS A 792 34.03 3.11 27.87
N PRO A 793 33.33 1.95 28.04
CA PRO A 793 32.27 1.55 27.16
C PRO A 793 31.04 2.47 27.23
N LEU A 794 30.39 2.71 26.08
CA LEU A 794 29.06 3.29 26.00
C LEU A 794 28.03 2.24 26.42
N VAL A 795 27.19 2.57 27.40
CA VAL A 795 26.22 1.64 28.00
C VAL A 795 24.85 2.27 28.05
N MET A 796 23.85 1.52 27.61
CA MET A 796 22.43 1.86 27.70
C MET A 796 21.87 1.42 29.08
N LYS A 797 20.85 2.11 29.56
CA LYS A 797 20.18 1.78 30.85
C LYS A 797 19.03 0.80 30.67
N HIS A 798 18.28 0.98 29.60
CA HIS A 798 17.01 0.26 29.39
C HIS A 798 17.10 -0.71 28.19
N VAL A 799 17.90 -0.41 27.19
CA VAL A 799 18.03 -1.25 25.99
C VAL A 799 19.07 -2.32 26.24
N LYS A 800 18.63 -3.58 26.38
CA LYS A 800 19.53 -4.73 26.53
C LYS A 800 20.09 -5.22 25.20
N SER A 801 19.27 -5.21 24.15
CA SER A 801 19.65 -5.58 22.79
C SER A 801 18.76 -4.88 21.78
N GLY A 802 19.32 -4.42 20.66
CA GLY A 802 18.57 -3.70 19.62
C GLY A 802 19.48 -3.05 18.60
N THR A 803 18.88 -2.32 17.68
CA THR A 803 19.60 -1.49 16.70
C THR A 803 19.71 -0.06 17.21
N VAL A 804 20.84 0.59 16.91
CA VAL A 804 21.04 2.01 17.16
C VAL A 804 20.92 2.75 15.82
N GLN A 805 20.13 3.83 15.83
CA GLN A 805 19.85 4.65 14.65
C GLN A 805 20.15 6.11 14.91
#